data_e31bbaed0df47e467ce5d1c84d0ac09a
#
_entry.id   e31bbaed0df47e467ce5d1c84d0ac09a
#
_cell.length_a   1.000
_cell.length_b   1.000
_cell.length_c   1.000
_cell.angle_alpha   90.00
_cell.angle_beta   90.00
_cell.angle_gamma   90.00
#
_symmetry.space_group_name_H-M   'P 1'
#
loop_
_entity.id
_entity.type
_entity.pdbx_description
1 polymer ?
#
loop_
_entity_poly.entity_id
_entity_poly.type
_entity_poly.pdbx_seq_one_letter_code
_entity_poly.pdbx_strand_id
1 'polypeptide(L)'
;VSRPTPKSHWLLLTAILIGVVMMLGVAAVTGGHRGEQPKHYMTDGTADHVPDAVIQGGPILNGEAIDRRGVRLPPKTIALTFDDGPDAETGRILGVLERFRVPATFFVIGSRIPGRTDVLQRMVRDGDEIGVHTFTHSDLGAIPRWQRRLELDQTQYAIAAATGYMTHLMRPPFSSEIADINYPIWHSVSGIGPYLVVLTDRDTKDWARPGVDKIVASATPQGNNGAVLMFHDGGGDRSETVAALEKLIPALQARGFQFTTITRATGDQSPWIPATAGQRVRGTVTLAVVQLSLWFAFVLKLFFITAGVLALLRIAILIVYARGHAKRTKTTVQQLDSWPGVTIVVPAFNERLGIEACVRSLTSLDYPTYEVIVVDDGSTDDTSDIVRSLNLDRVTLIRKENGGKPSALNAGIAAARYETLVLVDGDTVFEPDTLRELVKPFADPEVGAVSGNTKVANRDGLLGSWQHLEYVMGFNLDRRMFDVLQCMPTVPGAIGAFRRSAIEAVGGVSDETLAEDTDLTMALCRDGWRVVYAPTAVAWTEAPATLTQLWRQRYRWCYGTLQSMWKHRHAVVEGGRPGKLGRRGLPYLLLFQVLLPLTAPVVDVAAGFSFFTEDVVIIWATWFGFLLAQLACAAYAFRLDRESLRPLWTMPLQQIVYRQMMYLVVIQSVASAFYGVRLRWHAMRRLGTLTAPTSVAP
;
A
#
# COMPACT_ATOMS: atom_id res chain seq x y z
N VAL A 1 -28.17 -26.23 1.12
CA VAL A 1 -28.50 -24.85 1.51
C VAL A 1 -27.31 -23.97 1.14
N SER A 2 -27.47 -23.08 0.13
CA SER A 2 -26.42 -22.12 -0.24
C SER A 2 -26.25 -21.10 0.89
N ARG A 3 -25.05 -21.01 1.46
CA ARG A 3 -24.74 -19.96 2.42
C ARG A 3 -24.82 -18.58 1.72
N PRO A 4 -25.38 -17.54 2.35
CA PRO A 4 -25.44 -16.22 1.76
C PRO A 4 -24.02 -15.67 1.51
N THR A 5 -23.83 -14.94 0.41
CA THR A 5 -22.54 -14.30 0.13
C THR A 5 -22.18 -13.33 1.27
N PRO A 6 -20.96 -13.36 1.80
CA PRO A 6 -20.55 -12.46 2.87
C PRO A 6 -20.63 -11.02 2.41
N LYS A 7 -21.10 -10.13 3.29
CA LYS A 7 -21.11 -8.70 3.03
C LYS A 7 -19.71 -8.11 3.27
N SER A 8 -18.77 -8.43 2.37
CA SER A 8 -17.35 -8.08 2.48
C SER A 8 -17.08 -6.56 2.56
N HIS A 9 -18.02 -5.73 2.07
CA HIS A 9 -17.94 -4.27 2.21
C HIS A 9 -17.93 -3.81 3.68
N TRP A 10 -18.63 -4.51 4.60
CA TRP A 10 -18.59 -4.18 6.02
C TRP A 10 -17.23 -4.50 6.64
N LEU A 11 -16.60 -5.62 6.26
CA LEU A 11 -15.24 -5.96 6.70
C LEU A 11 -14.24 -4.92 6.22
N LEU A 12 -14.36 -4.49 4.97
CA LEU A 12 -13.52 -3.44 4.39
C LEU A 12 -13.71 -2.10 5.11
N LEU A 13 -14.96 -1.67 5.31
CA LEU A 13 -15.26 -0.41 6.02
C LEU A 13 -14.73 -0.42 7.45
N THR A 14 -14.85 -1.54 8.16
CA THR A 14 -14.28 -1.69 9.51
C THR A 14 -12.76 -1.59 9.49
N ALA A 15 -12.09 -2.27 8.55
CA ALA A 15 -10.64 -2.21 8.41
C ALA A 15 -10.16 -0.79 8.05
N ILE A 16 -10.86 -0.09 7.16
CA ILE A 16 -10.58 1.31 6.81
C ILE A 16 -10.74 2.20 8.04
N LEU A 17 -11.84 2.06 8.80
CA LEU A 17 -12.08 2.86 9.99
C LEU A 17 -10.97 2.67 11.03
N ILE A 18 -10.59 1.42 11.31
CA ILE A 18 -9.47 1.11 12.21
C ILE A 18 -8.17 1.75 11.70
N GLY A 19 -7.87 1.62 10.42
CA GLY A 19 -6.68 2.20 9.81
C GLY A 19 -6.65 3.73 9.93
N VAL A 20 -7.77 4.40 9.67
CA VAL A 20 -7.90 5.87 9.82
C VAL A 20 -7.71 6.30 11.26
N VAL A 21 -8.34 5.60 12.22
CA VAL A 21 -8.18 5.91 13.67
C VAL A 21 -6.72 5.75 14.09
N MET A 22 -6.04 4.70 13.66
CA MET A 22 -4.62 4.51 13.95
C MET A 22 -3.73 5.58 13.31
N MET A 23 -4.01 5.98 12.06
CA MET A 23 -3.28 7.05 11.38
C MET A 23 -3.51 8.41 12.03
N LEU A 24 -4.73 8.72 12.48
CA LEU A 24 -5.01 9.92 13.25
C LEU A 24 -4.24 9.92 14.58
N GLY A 25 -4.12 8.77 15.23
CA GLY A 25 -3.26 8.61 16.41
C GLY A 25 -1.80 8.94 16.13
N VAL A 26 -1.25 8.45 15.02
CA VAL A 26 0.12 8.79 14.57
C VAL A 26 0.26 10.29 14.31
N ALA A 27 -0.68 10.89 13.59
CA ALA A 27 -0.63 12.32 13.29
C ALA A 27 -0.71 13.20 14.56
N ALA A 28 -1.53 12.80 15.52
CA ALA A 28 -1.62 13.49 16.81
C ALA A 28 -0.31 13.47 17.59
N VAL A 29 0.49 12.41 17.44
CA VAL A 29 1.79 12.26 18.12
C VAL A 29 2.93 12.94 17.36
N THR A 30 2.89 12.93 16.01
CA THR A 30 3.99 13.42 15.16
C THR A 30 3.77 14.82 14.62
N GLY A 31 2.54 15.33 14.63
CA GLY A 31 2.14 16.59 14.00
C GLY A 31 2.78 17.86 14.61
N GLY A 32 3.18 17.81 15.89
CA GLY A 32 3.84 18.95 16.57
C GLY A 32 5.30 19.17 16.17
N HIS A 33 5.93 18.23 15.43
CA HIS A 33 7.35 18.31 15.08
C HIS A 33 7.65 19.10 13.79
N ARG A 34 6.62 19.60 13.11
CA ARG A 34 6.82 20.47 11.94
C ARG A 34 7.07 21.88 12.45
N GLY A 35 8.29 22.38 12.27
CA GLY A 35 8.69 23.75 12.56
C GLY A 35 7.96 24.75 11.64
N GLU A 36 6.63 24.82 11.76
CA GLU A 36 5.89 25.94 11.18
C GLU A 36 6.19 27.15 12.03
N GLN A 37 6.74 28.20 11.42
CA GLN A 37 6.83 29.52 12.03
C GLN A 37 5.45 29.94 12.54
N PRO A 38 5.36 30.61 13.69
CA PRO A 38 4.09 30.98 14.30
C PRO A 38 3.22 31.73 13.29
N LYS A 39 2.04 31.15 12.99
CA LYS A 39 1.02 31.83 12.19
C LYS A 39 0.55 33.05 12.95
N HIS A 40 0.45 34.17 12.27
CA HIS A 40 -0.05 35.44 12.76
C HIS A 40 -1.18 35.27 13.77
N TYR A 41 -0.95 35.73 14.99
CA TYR A 41 -1.94 35.72 16.06
C TYR A 41 -3.09 36.66 15.69
N MET A 42 -4.33 36.20 15.77
CA MET A 42 -5.50 37.04 15.73
C MET A 42 -5.54 37.87 17.05
N THR A 43 -5.18 39.13 16.99
CA THR A 43 -5.37 40.05 18.08
C THR A 43 -6.84 40.42 18.16
N ASP A 44 -7.48 40.03 19.24
CA ASP A 44 -8.86 40.42 19.56
C ASP A 44 -8.82 41.87 20.11
N GLY A 45 -8.63 42.85 19.28
CA GLY A 45 -8.86 44.26 19.39
C GLY A 45 -8.75 45.05 20.72
N THR A 46 -8.36 44.41 21.82
CA THR A 46 -8.09 45.05 23.10
C THR A 46 -6.61 45.31 23.25
N ALA A 47 -6.25 46.43 23.87
CA ALA A 47 -4.85 46.84 24.06
C ALA A 47 -4.15 45.96 25.10
N ASP A 48 -3.90 44.71 24.69
CA ASP A 48 -3.36 43.67 25.54
C ASP A 48 -1.83 43.71 25.42
N HIS A 49 -1.16 44.08 26.48
CA HIS A 49 0.30 44.11 26.56
C HIS A 49 0.78 43.27 27.75
N VAL A 50 1.97 42.71 27.64
CA VAL A 50 2.63 42.06 28.76
C VAL A 50 2.98 43.09 29.80
N PRO A 51 2.66 42.85 31.12
CA PRO A 51 2.93 43.85 32.18
C PRO A 51 4.44 44.24 32.21
N ASP A 52 4.71 45.53 32.35
CA ASP A 52 6.10 46.04 32.44
C ASP A 52 6.90 45.35 33.56
N ALA A 53 6.24 45.06 34.68
CA ALA A 53 6.87 44.34 35.80
C ALA A 53 7.40 42.96 35.37
N VAL A 54 6.74 42.30 34.44
CA VAL A 54 7.19 41.01 33.85
C VAL A 54 8.36 41.23 32.95
N ILE A 55 8.26 42.17 31.97
CA ILE A 55 9.30 42.47 31.00
C ILE A 55 10.58 42.93 31.67
N GLN A 56 10.49 43.76 32.73
CA GLN A 56 11.63 44.29 33.49
C GLN A 56 12.13 43.33 34.59
N GLY A 57 11.44 42.18 34.77
CA GLY A 57 11.79 41.17 35.76
C GLY A 57 12.91 40.24 35.33
N GLY A 58 13.03 39.10 36.01
CA GLY A 58 13.91 37.99 35.64
C GLY A 58 13.20 36.93 34.77
N PRO A 59 13.93 35.94 34.25
CA PRO A 59 13.38 34.94 33.35
C PRO A 59 12.50 33.85 34.03
N ILE A 60 12.40 33.86 35.36
CA ILE A 60 11.60 32.87 36.11
C ILE A 60 10.34 33.52 36.60
N LEU A 61 9.19 33.12 36.09
CA LEU A 61 7.87 33.71 36.34
C LEU A 61 7.00 32.76 37.14
N ASN A 62 6.22 33.29 38.09
CA ASN A 62 5.21 32.48 38.80
C ASN A 62 3.88 32.53 38.03
N GLY A 63 3.43 31.39 37.45
CA GLY A 63 2.20 31.29 36.68
C GLY A 63 0.89 31.57 37.46
N GLU A 64 0.89 31.49 38.80
CA GLU A 64 -0.25 31.85 39.64
C GLU A 64 -0.29 33.32 39.98
N ALA A 65 0.87 33.98 40.03
CA ALA A 65 1.02 35.38 40.43
C ALA A 65 1.41 36.27 39.22
N ILE A 66 0.48 36.39 38.32
CA ILE A 66 0.62 36.92 36.95
C ILE A 66 1.24 38.32 36.90
N ASP A 67 1.02 39.19 37.90
CA ASP A 67 1.46 40.58 37.91
C ASP A 67 2.78 40.80 38.69
N ARG A 68 3.42 39.71 39.16
CA ARG A 68 4.66 39.84 39.93
C ARG A 68 5.89 39.85 39.04
N ARG A 69 6.85 40.62 39.48
CA ARG A 69 8.18 40.68 38.83
C ARG A 69 8.85 39.34 38.84
N GLY A 70 9.36 38.89 37.67
CA GLY A 70 10.11 37.63 37.55
C GLY A 70 11.39 37.63 38.38
N VAL A 71 11.85 36.46 38.74
CA VAL A 71 13.05 36.22 39.57
C VAL A 71 14.28 36.10 38.66
N ARG A 72 15.38 36.74 39.10
CA ARG A 72 16.73 36.58 38.49
C ARG A 72 17.60 35.75 39.42
N LEU A 73 18.57 35.05 38.82
CA LEU A 73 19.54 34.28 39.55
C LEU A 73 20.51 35.21 40.31
N PRO A 74 20.99 34.82 41.50
CA PRO A 74 22.04 35.53 42.23
C PRO A 74 23.32 35.71 41.40
N PRO A 75 24.13 36.77 41.68
CA PRO A 75 25.42 36.92 41.01
C PRO A 75 26.29 35.67 41.10
N LYS A 76 27.04 35.38 40.02
CA LYS A 76 27.93 34.21 39.86
C LYS A 76 27.20 32.86 39.97
N THR A 77 25.87 32.82 39.66
CA THR A 77 25.10 31.59 39.65
C THR A 77 24.60 31.28 38.24
N ILE A 78 24.80 30.05 37.78
CA ILE A 78 24.38 29.59 36.45
C ILE A 78 23.37 28.44 36.60
N ALA A 79 22.26 28.55 35.91
CA ALA A 79 21.36 27.41 35.66
C ALA A 79 21.48 26.98 34.20
N LEU A 80 22.00 25.78 33.98
CA LEU A 80 21.97 25.17 32.64
C LEU A 80 20.59 24.59 32.41
N THR A 81 20.00 24.92 31.27
CA THR A 81 18.68 24.36 30.88
C THR A 81 18.72 23.81 29.49
N PHE A 82 18.01 22.70 29.27
CA PHE A 82 17.98 21.96 28.00
C PHE A 82 16.53 21.76 27.58
N ASP A 83 16.24 22.01 26.30
CA ASP A 83 14.92 21.89 25.71
C ASP A 83 14.88 20.76 24.67
N ASP A 84 13.66 20.31 24.34
CA ASP A 84 13.34 19.35 23.27
C ASP A 84 13.71 17.89 23.54
N GLY A 85 14.31 17.54 24.63
CA GLY A 85 14.61 16.15 24.98
C GLY A 85 13.39 15.35 25.48
N PRO A 86 13.60 14.08 25.84
CA PRO A 86 14.83 13.31 25.63
C PRO A 86 15.05 12.86 24.19
N ASP A 87 16.30 12.90 23.73
CA ASP A 87 16.66 12.44 22.38
C ASP A 87 18.03 11.70 22.38
N ALA A 88 18.60 11.44 21.22
CA ALA A 88 19.83 10.66 21.06
C ALA A 88 21.03 11.23 21.82
N GLU A 89 21.14 12.56 21.86
CA GLU A 89 22.28 13.27 22.47
C GLU A 89 22.10 13.52 23.98
N THR A 90 20.88 13.38 24.52
CA THR A 90 20.60 13.63 25.95
C THR A 90 21.52 12.82 26.87
N GLY A 91 21.74 11.53 26.52
CA GLY A 91 22.65 10.66 27.29
C GLY A 91 24.10 11.13 27.32
N ARG A 92 24.59 11.76 26.24
CA ARG A 92 25.94 12.33 26.14
C ARG A 92 26.06 13.61 26.96
N ILE A 93 25.01 14.47 26.91
CA ILE A 93 24.95 15.68 27.72
C ILE A 93 24.97 15.32 29.22
N LEU A 94 24.14 14.36 29.67
CA LEU A 94 24.18 13.87 31.05
C LEU A 94 25.58 13.35 31.45
N GLY A 95 26.29 12.68 30.55
CA GLY A 95 27.67 12.24 30.79
C GLY A 95 28.67 13.38 30.99
N VAL A 96 28.49 14.51 30.29
CA VAL A 96 29.28 15.73 30.48
C VAL A 96 28.95 16.37 31.83
N LEU A 97 27.67 16.53 32.16
CA LEU A 97 27.23 17.10 33.44
C LEU A 97 27.73 16.31 34.64
N GLU A 98 27.64 14.99 34.59
CA GLU A 98 28.16 14.08 35.62
C GLU A 98 29.69 14.22 35.81
N ARG A 99 30.45 14.28 34.71
CA ARG A 99 31.93 14.46 34.74
C ARG A 99 32.30 15.73 35.45
N PHE A 100 31.60 16.83 35.25
CA PHE A 100 31.90 18.11 35.90
C PHE A 100 31.12 18.33 37.19
N ARG A 101 30.26 17.39 37.59
CA ARG A 101 29.40 17.44 38.79
C ARG A 101 28.52 18.68 38.81
N VAL A 102 27.89 18.96 37.69
CA VAL A 102 27.04 20.13 37.47
C VAL A 102 25.61 19.66 37.28
N PRO A 103 24.65 20.15 38.13
CA PRO A 103 23.22 19.85 37.93
C PRO A 103 22.63 20.74 36.84
N ALA A 104 21.55 20.27 36.21
CA ALA A 104 20.83 21.00 35.17
C ALA A 104 19.32 20.84 35.30
N THR A 105 18.57 21.54 34.43
CA THR A 105 17.11 21.43 34.32
C THR A 105 16.76 21.10 32.86
N PHE A 106 15.97 20.04 32.64
CA PHE A 106 15.57 19.56 31.31
C PHE A 106 14.07 19.79 31.08
N PHE A 107 13.71 20.55 30.04
CA PHE A 107 12.33 20.75 29.62
C PHE A 107 11.97 19.73 28.55
N VAL A 108 11.22 18.69 28.92
CA VAL A 108 11.01 17.50 28.08
C VAL A 108 9.71 17.59 27.28
N ILE A 109 9.78 17.12 26.04
CA ILE A 109 8.61 16.92 25.19
C ILE A 109 7.99 15.55 25.54
N GLY A 110 6.73 15.56 25.95
CA GLY A 110 6.04 14.36 26.43
C GLY A 110 6.03 13.20 25.43
N SER A 111 5.82 13.48 24.15
CA SER A 111 5.80 12.47 23.08
C SER A 111 7.17 11.84 22.77
N ARG A 112 8.26 12.38 23.29
CA ARG A 112 9.64 11.84 23.14
C ARG A 112 10.07 10.92 24.28
N ILE A 113 9.28 10.85 25.38
CA ILE A 113 9.57 10.01 26.54
C ILE A 113 9.47 8.49 26.26
N PRO A 114 8.51 7.98 25.40
CA PRO A 114 8.41 6.57 25.14
C PRO A 114 9.74 5.97 24.64
N GLY A 115 10.16 4.85 25.28
CA GLY A 115 11.45 4.19 25.01
C GLY A 115 12.69 4.87 25.60
N ARG A 116 12.50 5.98 26.39
CA ARG A 116 13.59 6.74 27.03
C ARG A 116 13.31 7.04 28.51
N THR A 117 12.45 6.25 29.14
CA THR A 117 12.10 6.43 30.55
C THR A 117 13.29 6.30 31.49
N ASP A 118 14.28 5.48 31.13
CA ASP A 118 15.54 5.30 31.83
C ASP A 118 16.38 6.58 31.87
N VAL A 119 16.33 7.39 30.82
CA VAL A 119 17.01 8.71 30.74
C VAL A 119 16.40 9.67 31.76
N LEU A 120 15.07 9.76 31.88
CA LEU A 120 14.41 10.59 32.89
C LEU A 120 14.71 10.11 34.30
N GLN A 121 14.74 8.79 34.50
CA GLN A 121 15.13 8.20 35.80
C GLN A 121 16.57 8.53 36.17
N ARG A 122 17.47 8.59 35.17
CA ARG A 122 18.86 9.02 35.37
C ARG A 122 18.92 10.49 35.78
N MET A 123 18.20 11.39 35.09
CA MET A 123 18.13 12.82 35.47
C MET A 123 17.73 12.98 36.93
N VAL A 124 16.67 12.28 37.39
CA VAL A 124 16.22 12.35 38.79
C VAL A 124 17.28 11.83 39.75
N ARG A 125 17.95 10.71 39.44
CA ARG A 125 19.02 10.13 40.28
C ARG A 125 20.25 11.03 40.41
N ASP A 126 20.60 11.69 39.31
CA ASP A 126 21.79 12.56 39.22
C ASP A 126 21.53 13.95 39.84
N GLY A 127 20.28 14.22 40.24
CA GLY A 127 19.91 15.46 40.91
C GLY A 127 19.54 16.60 39.96
N ASP A 128 19.32 16.27 38.71
CA ASP A 128 18.77 17.16 37.70
C ASP A 128 17.26 17.37 37.89
N GLU A 129 16.72 18.46 37.36
CA GLU A 129 15.30 18.76 37.36
C GLU A 129 14.69 18.50 36.00
N ILE A 130 13.42 18.10 35.99
CA ILE A 130 12.64 17.91 34.77
C ILE A 130 11.48 18.90 34.79
N GLY A 131 11.29 19.63 33.70
CA GLY A 131 10.16 20.52 33.43
C GLY A 131 9.36 20.08 32.21
N VAL A 132 8.17 20.65 32.06
CA VAL A 132 7.26 20.39 30.93
C VAL A 132 7.62 21.30 29.75
N HIS A 133 7.72 20.71 28.53
CA HIS A 133 7.91 21.45 27.28
C HIS A 133 6.80 21.11 26.26
N THR A 134 5.56 21.01 26.74
CA THR A 134 4.38 20.50 26.03
C THR A 134 4.51 19.03 25.59
N PHE A 135 3.44 18.46 25.09
CA PHE A 135 3.43 17.04 24.67
C PHE A 135 3.97 16.84 23.26
N THR A 136 3.59 17.73 22.34
CA THR A 136 3.96 17.65 20.91
C THR A 136 4.82 18.82 20.44
N HIS A 137 5.39 19.64 21.36
CA HIS A 137 6.11 20.87 21.05
C HIS A 137 5.22 21.93 20.38
N SER A 138 3.95 22.01 20.81
CA SER A 138 2.99 22.97 20.26
C SER A 138 3.23 24.37 20.80
N ASP A 139 3.06 25.39 19.94
CA ASP A 139 3.02 26.80 20.34
C ASP A 139 1.73 27.08 21.16
N LEU A 140 1.91 27.32 22.46
CA LEU A 140 0.78 27.54 23.38
C LEU A 140 -0.03 28.79 23.04
N GLY A 141 0.56 29.79 22.38
CA GLY A 141 -0.14 30.97 21.92
C GLY A 141 -1.08 30.72 20.76
N ALA A 142 -0.75 29.73 19.92
CA ALA A 142 -1.46 29.43 18.69
C ALA A 142 -2.60 28.38 18.84
N ILE A 143 -2.72 27.73 20.02
CA ILE A 143 -3.69 26.65 20.24
C ILE A 143 -4.76 27.04 21.26
N PRO A 144 -5.99 26.47 21.17
CA PRO A 144 -7.08 26.80 22.09
C PRO A 144 -6.81 26.29 23.52
N ARG A 145 -7.46 26.89 24.52
CA ARG A 145 -7.24 26.62 25.96
C ARG A 145 -7.37 25.14 26.32
N TRP A 146 -8.33 24.39 25.73
CA TRP A 146 -8.51 22.97 26.04
C TRP A 146 -7.31 22.14 25.56
N GLN A 147 -6.74 22.50 24.41
CA GLN A 147 -5.56 21.82 23.84
C GLN A 147 -4.30 22.15 24.66
N ARG A 148 -4.13 23.42 25.09
CA ARG A 148 -3.02 23.79 26.00
C ARG A 148 -3.01 22.91 27.26
N ARG A 149 -4.18 22.76 27.92
CA ARG A 149 -4.31 21.88 29.08
C ARG A 149 -3.94 20.44 28.72
N LEU A 150 -4.41 19.93 27.61
CA LEU A 150 -4.11 18.57 27.16
C LEU A 150 -2.60 18.37 26.94
N GLU A 151 -1.92 19.31 26.28
CA GLU A 151 -0.48 19.30 26.03
C GLU A 151 0.33 19.22 27.34
N LEU A 152 -0.06 19.99 28.34
CA LEU A 152 0.62 20.01 29.63
C LEU A 152 0.30 18.75 30.45
N ASP A 153 -0.98 18.40 30.60
CA ASP A 153 -1.42 17.27 31.41
C ASP A 153 -0.84 15.96 30.89
N GLN A 154 -0.80 15.73 29.57
CA GLN A 154 -0.22 14.53 28.98
C GLN A 154 1.29 14.43 29.24
N THR A 155 2.01 15.57 29.17
CA THR A 155 3.44 15.61 29.50
C THR A 155 3.67 15.29 30.97
N GLN A 156 2.88 15.88 31.85
CA GLN A 156 2.92 15.59 33.29
C GLN A 156 2.68 14.10 33.59
N TYR A 157 1.67 13.50 32.96
CA TYR A 157 1.40 12.07 33.13
C TYR A 157 2.52 11.20 32.57
N ALA A 158 3.14 11.60 31.44
CA ALA A 158 4.28 10.88 30.86
C ALA A 158 5.50 10.93 31.81
N ILE A 159 5.80 12.10 32.39
CA ILE A 159 6.85 12.26 33.42
C ILE A 159 6.51 11.42 34.65
N ALA A 160 5.25 11.47 35.12
CA ALA A 160 4.78 10.70 36.26
C ALA A 160 4.93 9.18 36.07
N ALA A 161 4.66 8.68 34.88
CA ALA A 161 4.85 7.26 34.54
C ALA A 161 6.33 6.87 34.52
N ALA A 162 7.20 7.76 34.04
CA ALA A 162 8.65 7.50 33.94
C ALA A 162 9.38 7.58 35.29
N THR A 163 9.01 8.56 36.13
CA THR A 163 9.78 8.94 37.33
C THR A 163 9.04 8.70 38.65
N GLY A 164 7.73 8.60 38.64
CA GLY A 164 6.89 8.59 39.83
C GLY A 164 6.49 9.99 40.33
N TYR A 165 6.94 11.05 39.70
CA TYR A 165 6.71 12.44 40.07
C TYR A 165 6.08 13.25 38.92
N MET A 166 5.34 14.29 39.26
CA MET A 166 5.00 15.42 38.43
C MET A 166 5.94 16.60 38.75
N THR A 167 5.91 17.67 37.97
CA THR A 167 6.81 18.82 38.16
C THR A 167 6.06 20.14 38.19
N HIS A 168 6.62 21.12 38.91
CA HIS A 168 6.15 22.52 38.85
C HIS A 168 6.77 23.33 37.73
N LEU A 169 7.80 22.81 37.07
CA LEU A 169 8.56 23.55 36.05
C LEU A 169 7.94 23.41 34.66
N MET A 170 7.86 24.51 33.94
CA MET A 170 7.50 24.50 32.53
C MET A 170 8.28 25.55 31.73
N ARG A 171 8.53 25.27 30.47
CA ARG A 171 8.97 26.24 29.45
C ARG A 171 8.05 26.17 28.25
N PRO A 172 7.43 27.29 27.80
CA PRO A 172 6.65 27.29 26.58
C PRO A 172 7.55 27.15 25.35
N PRO A 173 7.22 26.31 24.37
CA PRO A 173 7.94 26.28 23.10
C PRO A 173 7.96 27.63 22.39
N PHE A 174 8.97 27.89 21.57
CA PHE A 174 9.14 29.11 20.76
C PHE A 174 9.23 30.42 21.54
N SER A 175 9.45 30.38 22.87
CA SER A 175 9.52 31.56 23.74
C SER A 175 10.71 31.41 24.65
N SER A 176 11.87 31.82 24.19
CA SER A 176 13.10 31.60 24.92
C SER A 176 13.48 32.78 25.86
N GLU A 177 13.43 34.00 25.39
CA GLU A 177 13.82 35.19 26.16
C GLU A 177 12.59 36.00 26.61
N ILE A 178 12.75 36.74 27.73
CA ILE A 178 11.68 37.58 28.23
C ILE A 178 11.24 38.66 27.23
N ALA A 179 12.18 39.09 26.39
CA ALA A 179 11.94 40.05 25.32
C ALA A 179 11.07 39.49 24.17
N ASP A 180 11.06 38.14 24.02
CA ASP A 180 10.29 37.44 22.99
C ASP A 180 8.88 37.10 23.46
N ILE A 181 8.58 37.34 24.75
CA ILE A 181 7.25 37.02 25.29
C ILE A 181 6.24 38.05 24.78
N ASN A 182 5.36 37.59 23.91
CA ASN A 182 4.24 38.41 23.42
C ASN A 182 2.96 38.13 24.24
N TYR A 183 1.95 38.99 24.07
CA TYR A 183 0.70 38.87 24.83
C TYR A 183 0.00 37.52 24.66
N PRO A 184 -0.14 36.92 23.46
CA PRO A 184 -0.74 35.60 23.32
C PRO A 184 -0.03 34.51 24.14
N ILE A 185 1.30 34.51 24.15
CA ILE A 185 2.09 33.56 24.95
C ILE A 185 1.91 33.85 26.42
N TRP A 186 2.05 35.13 26.86
CA TRP A 186 1.79 35.55 28.24
C TRP A 186 0.42 35.14 28.72
N HIS A 187 -0.62 35.46 27.96
CA HIS A 187 -2.00 35.05 28.25
C HIS A 187 -2.19 33.54 28.27
N SER A 188 -1.41 32.81 27.51
CA SER A 188 -1.47 31.34 27.45
C SER A 188 -0.90 30.68 28.70
N VAL A 189 0.14 31.25 29.28
CA VAL A 189 0.81 30.72 30.48
C VAL A 189 0.27 31.29 31.77
N SER A 190 -0.35 32.50 31.72
CA SER A 190 -1.00 33.09 32.84
C SER A 190 -2.29 32.37 33.22
N GLY A 191 -2.41 31.90 34.47
CA GLY A 191 -3.58 31.13 34.97
C GLY A 191 -3.67 29.69 34.47
N ILE A 192 -2.57 29.13 33.97
CA ILE A 192 -2.51 27.74 33.47
C ILE A 192 -2.37 26.72 34.63
N GLY A 193 -1.98 27.19 35.82
CA GLY A 193 -1.80 26.36 37.03
C GLY A 193 -0.54 26.76 37.80
N PRO A 194 -0.17 26.00 38.82
CA PRO A 194 0.94 26.29 39.73
C PRO A 194 2.30 25.96 39.07
N TYR A 195 2.58 26.58 37.93
CA TYR A 195 3.86 26.39 37.25
C TYR A 195 4.82 27.56 37.51
N LEU A 196 6.08 27.25 37.69
CA LEU A 196 7.17 28.18 37.43
C LEU A 196 7.47 28.16 35.93
N VAL A 197 7.16 29.26 35.27
CA VAL A 197 7.43 29.43 33.83
C VAL A 197 8.86 29.92 33.69
N VAL A 198 9.72 29.11 33.10
CA VAL A 198 11.16 29.35 33.00
C VAL A 198 11.53 29.79 31.59
N LEU A 199 11.85 31.06 31.45
CA LEU A 199 12.47 31.61 30.25
C LEU A 199 14.00 31.63 30.41
N THR A 200 14.73 32.33 29.55
CA THR A 200 16.19 32.40 29.59
C THR A 200 16.72 33.84 29.62
N ASP A 201 17.88 34.01 30.19
CA ASP A 201 18.68 35.25 30.06
C ASP A 201 19.53 35.22 28.79
N ARG A 202 19.87 34.02 28.28
CA ARG A 202 20.73 33.80 27.12
C ARG A 202 20.32 32.58 26.33
N ASP A 203 19.84 32.82 25.12
CA ASP A 203 19.63 31.79 24.12
C ASP A 203 20.95 31.51 23.36
N THR A 204 21.44 30.33 23.41
CA THR A 204 22.70 29.94 22.73
C THR A 204 22.51 29.73 21.24
N LYS A 205 21.27 29.57 20.76
CA LYS A 205 20.92 29.24 19.37
C LYS A 205 21.67 28.02 18.82
N ASP A 206 22.01 27.08 19.71
CA ASP A 206 22.74 25.84 19.41
C ASP A 206 21.94 24.95 18.45
N TRP A 207 20.63 25.07 18.45
CA TRP A 207 19.75 24.41 17.50
C TRP A 207 20.06 24.73 16.03
N ALA A 208 20.59 25.94 15.75
CA ALA A 208 21.00 26.39 14.42
C ALA A 208 22.42 25.91 14.03
N ARG A 209 23.14 25.23 14.96
CA ARG A 209 24.51 24.71 14.76
C ARG A 209 25.51 25.81 14.27
N PRO A 210 25.66 26.90 15.00
CA PRO A 210 26.50 28.03 14.58
C PRO A 210 28.00 27.77 14.76
N GLY A 211 28.40 26.64 15.33
CA GLY A 211 29.75 26.26 15.70
C GLY A 211 30.02 26.40 17.21
N VAL A 212 30.86 25.54 17.75
CA VAL A 212 31.15 25.38 19.19
C VAL A 212 31.55 26.74 19.83
N ASP A 213 32.43 27.49 19.23
CA ASP A 213 32.95 28.71 19.82
C ASP A 213 31.88 29.82 19.88
N LYS A 214 30.94 29.87 18.92
CA LYS A 214 29.81 30.80 18.97
C LYS A 214 28.82 30.41 20.06
N ILE A 215 28.53 29.11 20.23
CA ILE A 215 27.70 28.61 21.32
C ILE A 215 28.29 29.01 22.67
N VAL A 216 29.61 28.79 22.88
CA VAL A 216 30.30 29.17 24.11
C VAL A 216 30.26 30.68 24.34
N ALA A 217 30.48 31.50 23.30
CA ALA A 217 30.41 32.95 23.41
C ALA A 217 29.01 33.45 23.78
N SER A 218 27.96 32.91 23.14
CA SER A 218 26.56 33.26 23.44
C SER A 218 26.18 32.87 24.86
N ALA A 219 26.64 31.73 25.35
CA ALA A 219 26.36 31.20 26.68
C ALA A 219 27.13 31.95 27.79
N THR A 220 28.24 32.65 27.47
CA THR A 220 29.09 33.28 28.49
C THR A 220 28.48 34.56 29.04
N PRO A 221 28.17 34.64 30.37
CA PRO A 221 27.61 35.84 30.99
C PRO A 221 28.60 37.01 30.98
N GLN A 222 28.06 38.24 30.86
CA GLN A 222 28.82 39.46 31.03
C GLN A 222 29.04 39.75 32.52
N GLY A 223 30.28 40.04 32.90
CA GLY A 223 30.61 40.35 34.28
C GLY A 223 30.37 39.19 35.23
N ASN A 224 29.74 39.47 36.35
CA ASN A 224 29.42 38.50 37.42
C ASN A 224 27.90 38.20 37.53
N ASN A 225 27.09 38.59 36.57
CA ASN A 225 25.65 38.36 36.63
C ASN A 225 25.33 36.88 36.62
N GLY A 226 24.34 36.47 37.40
CA GLY A 226 23.76 35.14 37.31
C GLY A 226 22.93 35.04 36.01
N ALA A 227 22.82 33.84 35.46
CA ALA A 227 22.08 33.63 34.22
C ALA A 227 21.46 32.25 34.11
N VAL A 228 20.26 32.20 33.54
CA VAL A 228 19.65 30.99 32.98
C VAL A 228 20.10 30.84 31.53
N LEU A 229 20.83 29.79 31.23
CA LEU A 229 21.38 29.50 29.90
C LEU A 229 20.54 28.42 29.23
N MET A 230 20.10 28.65 28.00
CA MET A 230 19.31 27.72 27.22
C MET A 230 20.15 27.02 26.17
N PHE A 231 20.04 25.73 26.16
CA PHE A 231 20.54 24.80 25.17
C PHE A 231 19.43 23.85 24.74
N HIS A 232 19.72 22.97 23.80
CA HIS A 232 18.79 21.92 23.37
C HIS A 232 19.50 20.56 23.46
N ASP A 233 18.78 19.55 23.98
CA ASP A 233 19.25 18.15 24.03
C ASP A 233 18.49 17.26 23.03
N GLY A 234 17.49 17.81 22.33
CA GLY A 234 16.73 17.15 21.30
C GLY A 234 16.55 17.99 20.04
N GLY A 235 15.80 17.45 19.04
CA GLY A 235 15.47 18.13 17.80
C GLY A 235 16.58 18.11 16.74
N GLY A 236 17.44 17.10 16.74
CA GLY A 236 18.46 16.87 15.71
C GLY A 236 19.87 16.63 16.29
N ASP A 237 20.89 16.81 15.47
CA ASP A 237 22.28 16.63 15.87
C ASP A 237 22.73 17.76 16.83
N ARG A 238 23.05 17.38 18.09
CA ARG A 238 23.51 18.27 19.17
C ARG A 238 24.96 18.01 19.55
N SER A 239 25.76 17.45 18.65
CA SER A 239 27.19 17.21 18.88
C SER A 239 27.97 18.48 19.19
N GLU A 240 27.59 19.64 18.57
CA GLU A 240 28.21 20.94 18.88
C GLU A 240 27.83 21.43 20.27
N THR A 241 26.61 21.17 20.74
CA THR A 241 26.16 21.47 22.11
C THR A 241 26.98 20.70 23.14
N VAL A 242 27.17 19.39 22.92
CA VAL A 242 28.02 18.55 23.78
C VAL A 242 29.45 19.12 23.86
N ALA A 243 30.05 19.40 22.71
CA ALA A 243 31.42 19.94 22.66
C ALA A 243 31.53 21.37 23.26
N ALA A 244 30.47 22.17 23.14
CA ALA A 244 30.43 23.50 23.76
C ALA A 244 30.36 23.41 25.29
N LEU A 245 29.57 22.50 25.84
CA LEU A 245 29.49 22.26 27.29
C LEU A 245 30.85 21.82 27.89
N GLU A 246 31.59 20.96 27.20
CA GLU A 246 32.95 20.51 27.62
C GLU A 246 33.94 21.68 27.73
N LYS A 247 33.77 22.75 26.95
CA LYS A 247 34.58 23.97 27.04
C LYS A 247 34.02 25.00 28.04
N LEU A 248 32.70 25.19 28.03
CA LEU A 248 32.03 26.24 28.78
C LEU A 248 32.03 25.99 30.29
N ILE A 249 31.69 24.76 30.71
CA ILE A 249 31.59 24.44 32.16
C ILE A 249 32.88 24.74 32.89
N PRO A 250 34.05 24.18 32.51
CA PRO A 250 35.32 24.45 33.21
C PRO A 250 35.72 25.94 33.13
N ALA A 251 35.45 26.63 32.03
CA ALA A 251 35.72 28.05 31.88
C ALA A 251 34.92 28.90 32.87
N LEU A 252 33.63 28.61 33.06
CA LEU A 252 32.79 29.31 34.03
C LEU A 252 33.15 28.96 35.48
N GLN A 253 33.52 27.68 35.78
CA GLN A 253 34.02 27.28 37.08
C GLN A 253 35.33 28.01 37.46
N ALA A 254 36.25 28.15 36.50
CA ALA A 254 37.50 28.89 36.70
C ALA A 254 37.23 30.42 36.98
N ARG A 255 36.13 30.99 36.46
CA ARG A 255 35.69 32.35 36.78
C ARG A 255 34.92 32.46 38.10
N GLY A 256 34.76 31.35 38.86
CA GLY A 256 34.10 31.27 40.15
C GLY A 256 32.60 31.27 40.07
N PHE A 257 32.00 30.86 38.91
CA PHE A 257 30.56 30.61 38.83
C PHE A 257 30.20 29.28 39.44
N GLN A 258 29.06 29.27 40.15
CA GLN A 258 28.45 28.08 40.72
C GLN A 258 27.27 27.66 39.87
N PHE A 259 27.11 26.37 39.66
CA PHE A 259 26.01 25.79 38.90
C PHE A 259 24.92 25.32 39.84
N THR A 260 23.65 25.57 39.46
CA THR A 260 22.46 25.23 40.25
C THR A 260 21.30 24.82 39.33
N THR A 261 20.26 24.30 39.91
CA THR A 261 18.96 24.07 39.23
C THR A 261 18.02 25.25 39.47
N ILE A 262 16.91 25.30 38.74
CA ILE A 262 15.94 26.40 38.80
C ILE A 262 15.33 26.52 40.21
N THR A 263 14.80 25.40 40.78
CA THR A 263 14.14 25.50 42.10
C THR A 263 15.11 25.82 43.24
N ARG A 264 16.36 25.31 43.19
CA ARG A 264 17.38 25.69 44.16
C ARG A 264 17.76 27.18 44.05
N ALA A 265 17.75 27.74 42.85
CA ALA A 265 18.06 29.17 42.65
C ALA A 265 16.95 30.09 43.14
N THR A 266 15.68 29.67 43.09
CA THR A 266 14.53 30.44 43.55
C THR A 266 14.27 30.26 45.05
N GLY A 267 14.96 29.31 45.69
CA GLY A 267 14.74 28.99 47.12
C GLY A 267 13.57 28.05 47.38
N ASP A 268 13.03 27.42 46.32
CA ASP A 268 11.99 26.40 46.44
C ASP A 268 12.59 25.09 46.92
N GLN A 269 11.81 24.32 47.73
CA GLN A 269 12.34 23.11 48.31
C GLN A 269 12.47 21.94 47.38
N SER A 270 11.61 21.82 46.36
CA SER A 270 11.64 20.69 45.38
C SER A 270 10.81 21.00 44.13
N PRO A 271 11.25 20.63 42.94
CA PRO A 271 10.45 20.68 41.71
C PRO A 271 9.35 19.60 41.69
N TRP A 272 9.46 18.58 42.57
CA TRP A 272 8.73 17.34 42.47
C TRP A 272 7.44 17.33 43.28
N ILE A 273 6.35 16.89 42.63
CA ILE A 273 5.07 16.56 43.22
C ILE A 273 4.88 15.04 43.13
N PRO A 274 4.74 14.29 44.24
CA PRO A 274 4.51 12.86 44.16
C PRO A 274 3.26 12.54 43.33
N ALA A 275 3.41 11.71 42.30
CA ALA A 275 2.31 11.36 41.43
C ALA A 275 1.39 10.31 42.09
N THR A 276 0.08 10.50 41.99
CA THR A 276 -0.90 9.50 42.41
C THR A 276 -0.85 8.26 41.52
N ALA A 277 -1.38 7.13 42.01
CA ALA A 277 -1.47 5.89 41.22
C ALA A 277 -2.26 6.10 39.91
N GLY A 278 -3.37 6.89 39.97
CA GLY A 278 -4.17 7.20 38.77
C GLY A 278 -3.40 8.00 37.74
N GLN A 279 -2.57 8.96 38.13
CA GLN A 279 -1.73 9.75 37.23
C GLN A 279 -0.65 8.90 36.54
N ARG A 280 -0.02 8.01 37.32
CA ARG A 280 0.98 7.05 36.75
C ARG A 280 0.33 6.09 35.75
N VAL A 281 -0.86 5.56 36.06
CA VAL A 281 -1.58 4.68 35.11
C VAL A 281 -1.94 5.42 33.83
N ARG A 282 -2.48 6.65 33.94
CA ARG A 282 -2.77 7.49 32.75
C ARG A 282 -1.50 7.70 31.91
N GLY A 283 -0.39 8.03 32.55
CA GLY A 283 0.90 8.19 31.89
C GLY A 283 1.38 6.91 31.20
N THR A 284 1.28 5.76 31.87
CA THR A 284 1.65 4.47 31.26
C THR A 284 0.81 4.18 30.01
N VAL A 285 -0.51 4.43 30.08
CA VAL A 285 -1.39 4.29 28.90
C VAL A 285 -0.98 5.26 27.80
N THR A 286 -0.71 6.53 28.13
CA THR A 286 -0.26 7.53 27.14
C THR A 286 1.05 7.08 26.47
N LEU A 287 2.05 6.67 27.24
CA LEU A 287 3.33 6.18 26.70
C LEU A 287 3.14 4.93 25.79
N ALA A 288 2.28 3.99 26.21
CA ALA A 288 1.97 2.80 25.42
C ALA A 288 1.27 3.15 24.09
N VAL A 289 0.30 4.08 24.11
CA VAL A 289 -0.38 4.53 22.89
C VAL A 289 0.59 5.21 21.92
N VAL A 290 1.48 6.07 22.43
CA VAL A 290 2.51 6.71 21.60
C VAL A 290 3.46 5.67 20.99
N GLN A 291 3.96 4.75 21.82
CA GLN A 291 4.85 3.69 21.35
C GLN A 291 4.18 2.80 20.28
N LEU A 292 2.92 2.44 20.49
CA LEU A 292 2.14 1.67 19.51
C LEU A 292 1.95 2.46 18.20
N SER A 293 1.69 3.76 18.28
CA SER A 293 1.54 4.65 17.12
C SER A 293 2.84 4.74 16.31
N LEU A 294 3.97 4.90 16.97
CA LEU A 294 5.30 4.91 16.33
C LEU A 294 5.62 3.57 15.67
N TRP A 295 5.32 2.47 16.34
CA TRP A 295 5.46 1.12 15.79
C TRP A 295 4.58 0.91 14.56
N PHE A 296 3.33 1.34 14.63
CA PHE A 296 2.40 1.27 13.49
C PHE A 296 2.91 2.09 12.29
N ALA A 297 3.38 3.31 12.53
CA ALA A 297 3.97 4.14 11.48
C ALA A 297 5.19 3.47 10.82
N PHE A 298 6.07 2.86 11.62
CA PHE A 298 7.23 2.12 11.12
C PHE A 298 6.81 0.91 10.27
N VAL A 299 5.88 0.08 10.77
CA VAL A 299 5.36 -1.10 10.05
C VAL A 299 4.67 -0.67 8.74
N LEU A 300 3.89 0.41 8.78
CA LEU A 300 3.23 0.95 7.60
C LEU A 300 4.24 1.44 6.56
N LYS A 301 5.29 2.14 6.98
CA LYS A 301 6.39 2.57 6.09
C LYS A 301 7.09 1.37 5.44
N LEU A 302 7.44 0.35 6.22
CA LEU A 302 8.06 -0.89 5.71
C LEU A 302 7.13 -1.61 4.72
N PHE A 303 5.86 -1.66 5.03
CA PHE A 303 4.82 -2.22 4.17
C PHE A 303 4.77 -1.50 2.81
N PHE A 304 4.77 -0.16 2.78
CA PHE A 304 4.76 0.60 1.52
C PHE A 304 6.02 0.37 0.68
N ILE A 305 7.19 0.37 1.32
CA ILE A 305 8.44 0.09 0.61
C ILE A 305 8.38 -1.31 0.00
N THR A 306 7.95 -2.31 0.76
CA THR A 306 7.85 -3.69 0.30
C THR A 306 6.85 -3.83 -0.85
N ALA A 307 5.65 -3.27 -0.73
CA ALA A 307 4.63 -3.29 -1.78
C ALA A 307 5.11 -2.60 -3.06
N GLY A 308 5.78 -1.46 -2.93
CA GLY A 308 6.38 -0.74 -4.05
C GLY A 308 7.47 -1.54 -4.75
N VAL A 309 8.39 -2.13 -3.99
CA VAL A 309 9.46 -2.99 -4.55
C VAL A 309 8.87 -4.20 -5.26
N LEU A 310 7.87 -4.86 -4.68
CA LEU A 310 7.20 -6.01 -5.31
C LEU A 310 6.48 -5.62 -6.60
N ALA A 311 5.82 -4.45 -6.64
CA ALA A 311 5.17 -3.96 -7.84
C ALA A 311 6.17 -3.67 -8.98
N LEU A 312 7.29 -3.01 -8.68
CA LEU A 312 8.35 -2.76 -9.65
C LEU A 312 9.05 -4.05 -10.10
N LEU A 313 9.29 -4.98 -9.17
CA LEU A 313 9.85 -6.29 -9.47
C LEU A 313 8.93 -7.08 -10.42
N ARG A 314 7.61 -7.05 -10.20
CA ARG A 314 6.65 -7.67 -11.13
C ARG A 314 6.78 -7.09 -12.53
N ILE A 315 6.82 -5.77 -12.68
CA ILE A 315 6.99 -5.09 -13.97
C ILE A 315 8.30 -5.55 -14.64
N ALA A 316 9.41 -5.59 -13.91
CA ALA A 316 10.69 -6.03 -14.44
C ALA A 316 10.66 -7.50 -14.90
N ILE A 317 10.09 -8.38 -14.08
CA ILE A 317 9.90 -9.81 -14.41
C ILE A 317 9.11 -9.94 -15.71
N LEU A 318 7.96 -9.26 -15.82
CA LEU A 318 7.11 -9.33 -17.01
C LEU A 318 7.86 -8.87 -18.27
N ILE A 319 8.56 -7.75 -18.22
CA ILE A 319 9.31 -7.22 -19.38
C ILE A 319 10.43 -8.17 -19.80
N VAL A 320 11.21 -8.68 -18.84
CA VAL A 320 12.35 -9.58 -19.11
C VAL A 320 11.87 -10.88 -19.77
N TYR A 321 10.86 -11.53 -19.18
CA TYR A 321 10.36 -12.80 -19.71
C TYR A 321 9.57 -12.63 -21.01
N ALA A 322 8.78 -11.56 -21.15
CA ALA A 322 8.09 -11.28 -22.42
C ALA A 322 9.08 -10.99 -23.55
N ARG A 323 10.20 -10.29 -23.27
CA ARG A 323 11.29 -10.11 -24.25
C ARG A 323 11.95 -11.43 -24.63
N GLY A 324 12.17 -12.31 -23.64
CA GLY A 324 12.70 -13.67 -23.87
C GLY A 324 11.77 -14.49 -24.76
N HIS A 325 10.46 -14.48 -24.47
CA HIS A 325 9.44 -15.13 -25.30
C HIS A 325 9.46 -14.60 -26.74
N ALA A 326 9.41 -13.28 -26.91
CA ALA A 326 9.40 -12.65 -28.25
C ALA A 326 10.65 -12.98 -29.10
N LYS A 327 11.82 -13.14 -28.46
CA LYS A 327 13.03 -13.61 -29.15
C LYS A 327 12.90 -15.07 -29.58
N ARG A 328 12.44 -15.96 -28.68
CA ARG A 328 12.27 -17.41 -29.01
C ARG A 328 11.31 -17.60 -30.16
N THR A 329 10.15 -16.93 -30.14
CA THR A 329 9.13 -17.07 -31.20
C THR A 329 9.64 -16.64 -32.59
N LYS A 330 10.58 -15.69 -32.64
CA LYS A 330 11.21 -15.26 -33.93
C LYS A 330 12.25 -16.25 -34.46
N THR A 331 12.92 -16.99 -33.57
CA THR A 331 14.04 -17.89 -33.98
C THR A 331 13.59 -19.32 -34.20
N THR A 332 12.47 -19.73 -33.61
CA THR A 332 11.97 -21.10 -33.76
C THR A 332 10.96 -21.16 -34.91
N VAL A 333 11.39 -21.58 -36.06
CA VAL A 333 10.49 -21.94 -37.16
C VAL A 333 9.98 -23.34 -36.89
N GLN A 334 8.74 -23.42 -36.37
CA GLN A 334 8.06 -24.71 -36.21
C GLN A 334 7.45 -25.11 -37.54
N GLN A 335 8.12 -26.00 -38.24
CA GLN A 335 7.57 -26.64 -39.46
C GLN A 335 6.93 -27.97 -39.04
N LEU A 336 5.69 -28.16 -39.45
CA LEU A 336 4.98 -29.43 -39.38
C LEU A 336 5.22 -30.15 -40.72
N ASP A 337 5.56 -31.40 -40.67
CA ASP A 337 5.72 -32.24 -41.87
C ASP A 337 4.39 -32.37 -42.64
N SER A 338 3.28 -32.38 -41.89
CA SER A 338 1.92 -32.36 -42.44
C SER A 338 0.97 -31.68 -41.45
N TRP A 339 -0.08 -31.07 -41.95
CA TRP A 339 -1.12 -30.46 -41.13
C TRP A 339 -2.06 -31.55 -40.58
N PRO A 340 -2.13 -31.79 -39.23
CA PRO A 340 -3.00 -32.79 -38.68
C PRO A 340 -4.47 -32.37 -38.82
N GLY A 341 -5.39 -33.35 -38.82
CA GLY A 341 -6.80 -33.08 -38.71
C GLY A 341 -7.18 -32.45 -37.33
N VAL A 342 -8.11 -31.53 -37.31
CA VAL A 342 -8.52 -30.79 -36.10
C VAL A 342 -10.02 -30.88 -35.88
N THR A 343 -10.44 -31.16 -34.63
CA THR A 343 -11.82 -31.01 -34.22
C THR A 343 -11.98 -29.73 -33.39
N ILE A 344 -12.84 -28.82 -33.81
CA ILE A 344 -13.22 -27.61 -33.08
C ILE A 344 -14.50 -27.91 -32.30
N VAL A 345 -14.49 -27.77 -30.98
CA VAL A 345 -15.64 -27.99 -30.09
C VAL A 345 -16.15 -26.66 -29.56
N VAL A 346 -17.43 -26.39 -29.79
CA VAL A 346 -18.12 -25.14 -29.40
C VAL A 346 -19.26 -25.50 -28.45
N PRO A 347 -19.12 -25.35 -27.13
CA PRO A 347 -20.26 -25.49 -26.20
C PRO A 347 -21.16 -24.26 -26.34
N ALA A 348 -22.47 -24.47 -26.47
CA ALA A 348 -23.45 -23.40 -26.61
C ALA A 348 -24.60 -23.58 -25.61
N PHE A 349 -25.00 -22.50 -24.94
CA PHE A 349 -26.18 -22.44 -24.09
C PHE A 349 -26.77 -21.04 -24.10
N ASN A 350 -27.91 -20.85 -24.78
CA ASN A 350 -28.58 -19.55 -24.94
C ASN A 350 -27.68 -18.47 -25.59
N GLU A 351 -26.99 -18.84 -26.69
CA GLU A 351 -26.02 -17.98 -27.41
C GLU A 351 -26.60 -17.44 -28.76
N ARG A 352 -27.92 -17.29 -28.88
CA ARG A 352 -28.60 -16.85 -30.13
C ARG A 352 -27.97 -15.62 -30.79
N LEU A 353 -27.34 -14.71 -30.02
CA LEU A 353 -26.78 -13.46 -30.51
C LEU A 353 -25.35 -13.61 -31.09
N GLY A 354 -24.56 -14.59 -30.65
CA GLY A 354 -23.17 -14.77 -31.04
C GLY A 354 -22.89 -16.00 -31.89
N ILE A 355 -23.72 -17.04 -31.77
CA ILE A 355 -23.42 -18.36 -32.32
C ILE A 355 -23.28 -18.37 -33.87
N GLU A 356 -24.03 -17.57 -34.59
CA GLU A 356 -23.94 -17.48 -36.07
C GLU A 356 -22.58 -16.91 -36.47
N ALA A 357 -22.18 -15.79 -35.89
CA ALA A 357 -20.88 -15.16 -36.19
C ALA A 357 -19.72 -16.11 -35.82
N CYS A 358 -19.81 -16.80 -34.69
CA CYS A 358 -18.86 -17.80 -34.24
C CYS A 358 -18.71 -18.92 -35.29
N VAL A 359 -19.80 -19.64 -35.60
CA VAL A 359 -19.77 -20.77 -36.52
C VAL A 359 -19.33 -20.38 -37.94
N ARG A 360 -19.79 -19.23 -38.46
CA ARG A 360 -19.32 -18.71 -39.76
C ARG A 360 -17.81 -18.41 -39.77
N SER A 361 -17.27 -17.83 -38.72
CA SER A 361 -15.83 -17.59 -38.60
C SER A 361 -15.02 -18.90 -38.58
N LEU A 362 -15.51 -19.90 -37.85
CA LEU A 362 -14.87 -21.20 -37.72
C LEU A 362 -14.94 -22.03 -39.02
N THR A 363 -15.93 -21.81 -39.86
CA THR A 363 -16.05 -22.52 -41.15
C THR A 363 -15.30 -21.83 -42.29
N SER A 364 -14.82 -20.60 -42.07
CA SER A 364 -14.01 -19.82 -43.04
C SER A 364 -12.51 -19.86 -42.81
N LEU A 365 -12.03 -20.75 -41.90
CA LEU A 365 -10.61 -20.85 -41.55
C LEU A 365 -9.76 -21.38 -42.68
N ASP A 366 -8.56 -20.80 -42.89
CA ASP A 366 -7.53 -21.30 -43.81
C ASP A 366 -6.81 -22.49 -43.19
N TYR A 367 -7.46 -23.65 -43.23
CA TYR A 367 -6.91 -24.90 -42.73
C TYR A 367 -7.39 -26.11 -43.56
N PRO A 368 -6.49 -27.10 -43.88
CA PRO A 368 -6.85 -28.13 -44.86
C PRO A 368 -7.91 -29.11 -44.38
N THR A 369 -7.81 -29.60 -43.15
CA THR A 369 -8.65 -30.70 -42.65
C THR A 369 -9.16 -30.42 -41.24
N TYR A 370 -10.41 -30.09 -41.09
CA TYR A 370 -11.05 -29.87 -39.76
C TYR A 370 -12.54 -30.09 -39.81
N GLU A 371 -13.13 -30.31 -38.65
CA GLU A 371 -14.55 -30.34 -38.40
C GLU A 371 -14.92 -29.41 -37.24
N VAL A 372 -16.18 -28.98 -37.17
CA VAL A 372 -16.73 -28.15 -36.11
C VAL A 372 -17.89 -28.91 -35.45
N ILE A 373 -17.80 -29.15 -34.14
CA ILE A 373 -18.84 -29.75 -33.35
C ILE A 373 -19.43 -28.70 -32.42
N VAL A 374 -20.68 -28.28 -32.70
CA VAL A 374 -21.45 -27.41 -31.80
C VAL A 374 -22.22 -28.28 -30.84
N VAL A 375 -22.03 -28.13 -29.54
CA VAL A 375 -22.74 -28.86 -28.50
C VAL A 375 -23.72 -27.94 -27.81
N ASP A 376 -25.00 -28.05 -28.17
CA ASP A 376 -26.08 -27.32 -27.49
C ASP A 376 -26.46 -28.01 -26.18
N ASP A 377 -26.11 -27.36 -25.07
CA ASP A 377 -26.34 -27.87 -23.71
C ASP A 377 -27.75 -27.53 -23.19
N GLY A 378 -28.77 -27.81 -24.02
CA GLY A 378 -30.16 -27.63 -23.66
C GLY A 378 -30.65 -26.18 -23.71
N SER A 379 -30.26 -25.44 -24.73
CA SER A 379 -30.73 -24.07 -24.93
C SER A 379 -32.25 -23.97 -25.01
N THR A 380 -32.77 -22.89 -24.47
CA THR A 380 -34.21 -22.54 -24.46
C THR A 380 -34.56 -21.45 -25.43
N ASP A 381 -33.58 -20.91 -26.14
CA ASP A 381 -33.69 -19.92 -27.20
C ASP A 381 -33.44 -20.54 -28.60
N ASP A 382 -33.35 -19.72 -29.63
CA ASP A 382 -33.19 -20.15 -31.02
C ASP A 382 -31.77 -20.64 -31.39
N THR A 383 -30.87 -20.81 -30.42
CA THR A 383 -29.44 -21.18 -30.65
C THR A 383 -29.30 -22.42 -31.57
N SER A 384 -29.99 -23.52 -31.26
CA SER A 384 -29.95 -24.76 -32.08
C SER A 384 -30.50 -24.56 -33.49
N ASP A 385 -31.58 -23.80 -33.62
CA ASP A 385 -32.26 -23.55 -34.92
C ASP A 385 -31.40 -22.68 -35.83
N ILE A 386 -30.72 -21.69 -35.26
CA ILE A 386 -29.73 -20.87 -35.97
C ILE A 386 -28.65 -21.76 -36.54
N VAL A 387 -27.98 -22.59 -35.72
CA VAL A 387 -26.91 -23.48 -36.18
C VAL A 387 -27.39 -24.43 -37.28
N ARG A 388 -28.57 -25.03 -37.14
CA ARG A 388 -29.15 -25.89 -38.17
C ARG A 388 -29.41 -25.15 -39.49
N SER A 389 -29.92 -23.92 -39.39
CA SER A 389 -30.25 -23.11 -40.58
C SER A 389 -29.03 -22.72 -41.41
N LEU A 390 -27.83 -22.70 -40.83
CA LEU A 390 -26.57 -22.39 -41.53
C LEU A 390 -26.20 -23.44 -42.58
N ASN A 391 -26.66 -24.68 -42.42
CA ASN A 391 -26.50 -25.80 -43.35
C ASN A 391 -25.07 -25.93 -43.92
N LEU A 392 -24.07 -26.02 -43.03
CA LEU A 392 -22.64 -26.04 -43.38
C LEU A 392 -22.09 -27.47 -43.25
N ASP A 393 -21.49 -27.99 -44.31
CA ASP A 393 -21.00 -29.39 -44.42
C ASP A 393 -20.02 -29.81 -43.31
N ARG A 394 -19.24 -28.87 -42.77
CA ARG A 394 -18.24 -29.14 -41.71
C ARG A 394 -18.77 -29.04 -40.32
N VAL A 395 -20.07 -28.73 -40.13
CA VAL A 395 -20.66 -28.44 -38.83
C VAL A 395 -21.57 -29.61 -38.40
N THR A 396 -21.28 -30.17 -37.24
CA THR A 396 -22.15 -31.16 -36.59
C THR A 396 -22.76 -30.54 -35.34
N LEU A 397 -24.10 -30.57 -35.22
CA LEU A 397 -24.82 -30.11 -34.04
C LEU A 397 -25.20 -31.33 -33.17
N ILE A 398 -24.71 -31.30 -31.93
CA ILE A 398 -25.12 -32.28 -30.87
C ILE A 398 -25.98 -31.52 -29.88
N ARG A 399 -27.19 -31.98 -29.64
CA ARG A 399 -28.07 -31.46 -28.59
C ARG A 399 -28.18 -32.39 -27.43
N LYS A 400 -28.04 -31.90 -26.19
CA LYS A 400 -28.13 -32.70 -24.97
C LYS A 400 -28.90 -31.91 -23.89
N GLU A 401 -29.32 -32.60 -22.84
CA GLU A 401 -29.84 -31.96 -21.64
C GLU A 401 -28.78 -31.14 -20.95
N ASN A 402 -29.19 -30.01 -20.34
CA ASN A 402 -28.28 -29.10 -19.66
C ASN A 402 -27.52 -29.77 -18.53
N GLY A 403 -26.20 -29.86 -18.68
CA GLY A 403 -25.28 -30.41 -17.69
C GLY A 403 -24.12 -29.44 -17.37
N GLY A 404 -24.18 -28.21 -17.93
CA GLY A 404 -23.14 -27.20 -17.79
C GLY A 404 -22.01 -27.31 -18.82
N LYS A 405 -21.20 -26.26 -18.93
CA LYS A 405 -20.14 -26.14 -19.94
C LYS A 405 -19.16 -27.30 -19.94
N PRO A 406 -18.65 -27.83 -18.79
CA PRO A 406 -17.77 -29.00 -18.78
C PRO A 406 -18.43 -30.26 -19.41
N SER A 407 -19.71 -30.49 -19.13
CA SER A 407 -20.47 -31.60 -19.70
C SER A 407 -20.60 -31.45 -21.22
N ALA A 408 -20.87 -30.27 -21.73
CA ALA A 408 -20.94 -29.97 -23.16
C ALA A 408 -19.59 -30.20 -23.86
N LEU A 409 -18.50 -29.68 -23.25
CA LEU A 409 -17.14 -29.90 -23.74
C LEU A 409 -16.78 -31.37 -23.80
N ASN A 410 -17.01 -32.14 -22.74
CA ASN A 410 -16.72 -33.55 -22.70
C ASN A 410 -17.54 -34.37 -23.74
N ALA A 411 -18.79 -33.98 -24.00
CA ALA A 411 -19.60 -34.59 -25.05
C ALA A 411 -19.03 -34.31 -26.45
N GLY A 412 -18.55 -33.08 -26.71
CA GLY A 412 -17.90 -32.71 -27.96
C GLY A 412 -16.54 -33.41 -28.14
N ILE A 413 -15.75 -33.56 -27.06
CA ILE A 413 -14.47 -34.24 -27.06
C ILE A 413 -14.67 -35.76 -27.35
N ALA A 414 -15.69 -36.35 -26.77
CA ALA A 414 -16.03 -37.76 -27.01
C ALA A 414 -16.45 -38.03 -28.47
N ALA A 415 -17.13 -37.05 -29.10
CA ALA A 415 -17.55 -37.14 -30.50
C ALA A 415 -16.45 -36.76 -31.50
N ALA A 416 -15.35 -36.20 -31.03
CA ALA A 416 -14.27 -35.69 -31.86
C ALA A 416 -13.55 -36.79 -32.65
N ARG A 417 -13.30 -36.53 -33.93
CA ARG A 417 -12.62 -37.46 -34.82
C ARG A 417 -11.10 -37.36 -34.70
N TYR A 418 -10.55 -36.17 -34.43
CA TYR A 418 -9.13 -35.93 -34.53
C TYR A 418 -8.46 -35.82 -33.13
N GLU A 419 -7.14 -36.08 -33.13
CA GLU A 419 -6.27 -35.96 -31.94
C GLU A 419 -6.06 -34.52 -31.48
N THR A 420 -6.05 -33.57 -32.43
CA THR A 420 -5.93 -32.15 -32.08
C THR A 420 -7.31 -31.55 -31.89
N LEU A 421 -7.56 -31.06 -30.71
CA LEU A 421 -8.81 -30.42 -30.32
C LEU A 421 -8.63 -28.91 -30.17
N VAL A 422 -9.63 -28.12 -30.57
CA VAL A 422 -9.69 -26.69 -30.29
C VAL A 422 -11.00 -26.41 -29.56
N LEU A 423 -10.92 -25.89 -28.35
CA LEU A 423 -12.06 -25.52 -27.53
C LEU A 423 -12.32 -24.02 -27.67
N VAL A 424 -13.56 -23.62 -28.02
CA VAL A 424 -13.93 -22.25 -28.38
C VAL A 424 -15.26 -21.90 -27.78
N ASP A 425 -15.37 -20.76 -27.07
CA ASP A 425 -16.65 -20.25 -26.57
C ASP A 425 -17.61 -19.85 -27.71
N GLY A 426 -18.92 -20.07 -27.54
CA GLY A 426 -19.95 -19.86 -28.55
C GLY A 426 -20.16 -18.39 -29.00
N ASP A 427 -19.45 -17.46 -28.39
CA ASP A 427 -19.44 -16.02 -28.67
C ASP A 427 -18.11 -15.51 -29.22
N THR A 428 -17.22 -16.41 -29.64
CA THR A 428 -15.88 -16.07 -30.07
C THR A 428 -15.73 -16.17 -31.58
N VAL A 429 -15.03 -15.21 -32.18
CA VAL A 429 -14.76 -15.10 -33.62
C VAL A 429 -13.26 -15.25 -33.87
N PHE A 430 -12.87 -16.17 -34.75
CA PHE A 430 -11.49 -16.41 -35.15
C PHE A 430 -11.08 -15.63 -36.39
N GLU A 431 -9.80 -15.23 -36.49
CA GLU A 431 -9.19 -14.78 -37.73
C GLU A 431 -8.89 -15.98 -38.63
N PRO A 432 -8.80 -15.81 -39.95
CA PRO A 432 -8.66 -16.92 -40.92
C PRO A 432 -7.44 -17.82 -40.67
N ASP A 433 -6.32 -17.29 -40.22
CA ASP A 433 -5.06 -18.02 -39.97
C ASP A 433 -4.94 -18.56 -38.52
N THR A 434 -5.90 -18.24 -37.64
CA THR A 434 -5.85 -18.59 -36.22
C THR A 434 -5.59 -20.09 -35.98
N LEU A 435 -6.27 -20.96 -36.70
CA LEU A 435 -6.12 -22.40 -36.54
C LEU A 435 -4.73 -22.89 -36.90
N ARG A 436 -4.10 -22.36 -37.96
CA ARG A 436 -2.73 -22.66 -38.32
C ARG A 436 -1.77 -22.29 -37.19
N GLU A 437 -1.94 -21.10 -36.65
CA GLU A 437 -1.08 -20.58 -35.58
C GLU A 437 -1.23 -21.36 -34.28
N LEU A 438 -2.44 -21.85 -33.94
CA LEU A 438 -2.68 -22.71 -32.78
C LEU A 438 -2.06 -24.10 -32.89
N VAL A 439 -2.01 -24.65 -34.13
CA VAL A 439 -1.55 -26.03 -34.34
C VAL A 439 -0.03 -26.13 -34.47
N LYS A 440 0.65 -25.08 -34.95
CA LYS A 440 2.14 -25.07 -35.13
C LYS A 440 2.91 -25.58 -33.89
N PRO A 441 2.59 -25.16 -32.63
CA PRO A 441 3.36 -25.63 -31.48
C PRO A 441 3.27 -27.14 -31.21
N PHE A 442 2.30 -27.85 -31.74
CA PHE A 442 2.19 -29.31 -31.61
C PHE A 442 3.22 -30.09 -32.40
N ALA A 443 4.07 -29.41 -33.21
CA ALA A 443 5.30 -30.02 -33.73
C ALA A 443 6.23 -30.54 -32.61
N ASP A 444 6.16 -29.94 -31.43
CA ASP A 444 6.79 -30.43 -30.20
C ASP A 444 5.86 -31.45 -29.52
N PRO A 445 6.27 -32.74 -29.41
CA PRO A 445 5.45 -33.79 -28.81
C PRO A 445 5.19 -33.57 -27.31
N GLU A 446 5.97 -32.73 -26.63
CA GLU A 446 5.81 -32.40 -25.23
C GLU A 446 4.69 -31.36 -24.98
N VAL A 447 4.25 -30.67 -26.03
CA VAL A 447 3.18 -29.68 -25.94
C VAL A 447 1.82 -30.38 -25.87
N GLY A 448 1.16 -30.30 -24.73
CA GLY A 448 -0.19 -30.81 -24.50
C GLY A 448 -1.30 -29.80 -24.75
N ALA A 449 -1.01 -28.48 -24.58
CA ALA A 449 -1.96 -27.42 -24.83
C ALA A 449 -1.32 -26.13 -25.35
N VAL A 450 -2.08 -25.35 -26.10
CA VAL A 450 -1.69 -24.06 -26.69
C VAL A 450 -2.75 -23.02 -26.35
N SER A 451 -2.33 -21.94 -25.69
CA SER A 451 -3.15 -20.75 -25.43
C SER A 451 -3.02 -19.77 -26.59
N GLY A 452 -4.12 -19.35 -27.18
CA GLY A 452 -4.11 -18.26 -28.14
C GLY A 452 -4.24 -16.89 -27.51
N ASN A 453 -4.28 -15.87 -28.38
CA ASN A 453 -4.37 -14.45 -28.05
C ASN A 453 -5.82 -13.97 -28.15
N THR A 454 -6.47 -13.82 -27.01
CA THR A 454 -7.84 -13.30 -26.94
C THR A 454 -7.83 -11.78 -26.94
N LYS A 455 -8.60 -11.17 -27.85
CA LYS A 455 -8.77 -9.73 -28.00
C LYS A 455 -10.21 -9.30 -27.73
N VAL A 456 -10.37 -8.11 -27.13
CA VAL A 456 -11.68 -7.50 -26.90
C VAL A 456 -12.19 -6.89 -28.19
N ALA A 457 -13.42 -7.20 -28.59
CA ALA A 457 -14.03 -6.66 -29.81
C ALA A 457 -14.71 -5.30 -29.56
N ASN A 458 -15.51 -5.20 -28.51
CA ASN A 458 -16.24 -3.98 -28.12
C ASN A 458 -15.36 -3.06 -27.27
N ARG A 459 -14.48 -2.29 -27.94
CA ARG A 459 -13.47 -1.41 -27.31
C ARG A 459 -13.96 0.01 -27.06
N ASP A 460 -15.20 0.31 -27.39
CA ASP A 460 -15.75 1.66 -27.29
C ASP A 460 -15.93 2.11 -25.85
N GLY A 461 -15.74 3.41 -25.63
CA GLY A 461 -15.87 4.03 -24.33
C GLY A 461 -14.73 3.65 -23.33
N LEU A 462 -14.83 4.18 -22.12
CA LEU A 462 -13.82 3.97 -21.08
C LEU A 462 -13.76 2.51 -20.62
N LEU A 463 -14.93 1.89 -20.39
CA LEU A 463 -14.99 0.52 -19.89
C LEU A 463 -14.41 -0.49 -20.89
N GLY A 464 -14.71 -0.34 -22.17
CA GLY A 464 -14.12 -1.17 -23.23
C GLY A 464 -12.60 -0.97 -23.34
N SER A 465 -12.15 0.28 -23.31
CA SER A 465 -10.73 0.63 -23.31
C SER A 465 -9.97 0.05 -22.10
N TRP A 466 -10.56 0.12 -20.89
CA TRP A 466 -9.93 -0.46 -19.70
C TRP A 466 -9.83 -1.98 -19.73
N GLN A 467 -10.85 -2.65 -20.28
CA GLN A 467 -10.79 -4.11 -20.48
C GLN A 467 -9.79 -4.48 -21.56
N HIS A 468 -9.68 -3.69 -22.64
CA HIS A 468 -8.63 -3.88 -23.65
C HIS A 468 -7.22 -3.75 -23.03
N LEU A 469 -6.98 -2.73 -22.19
CA LEU A 469 -5.74 -2.60 -21.42
C LEU A 469 -5.48 -3.85 -20.55
N GLU A 470 -6.50 -4.34 -19.85
CA GLU A 470 -6.37 -5.53 -19.00
C GLU A 470 -6.01 -6.77 -19.81
N TYR A 471 -6.62 -6.98 -20.99
CA TYR A 471 -6.32 -8.13 -21.84
C TYR A 471 -4.90 -8.09 -22.38
N VAL A 472 -4.43 -6.95 -22.83
CA VAL A 472 -3.06 -6.82 -23.39
C VAL A 472 -2.01 -6.89 -22.28
N MET A 473 -2.21 -6.21 -21.15
CA MET A 473 -1.23 -6.16 -20.05
C MET A 473 -1.33 -7.34 -19.11
N GLY A 474 -2.56 -7.65 -18.64
CA GLY A 474 -2.77 -8.60 -17.57
C GLY A 474 -2.86 -10.05 -18.04
N PHE A 475 -3.29 -10.29 -19.29
CA PHE A 475 -3.41 -11.66 -19.79
C PHE A 475 -2.30 -12.01 -20.80
N ASN A 476 -2.14 -11.23 -21.85
CA ASN A 476 -1.20 -11.60 -22.92
C ASN A 476 0.27 -11.42 -22.51
N LEU A 477 0.58 -10.38 -21.71
CA LEU A 477 1.94 -10.20 -21.19
C LEU A 477 2.29 -11.26 -20.14
N ASP A 478 1.37 -11.58 -19.23
CA ASP A 478 1.55 -12.64 -18.22
C ASP A 478 1.72 -14.02 -18.88
N ARG A 479 0.94 -14.34 -19.95
CA ARG A 479 1.07 -15.61 -20.69
C ARG A 479 2.45 -15.78 -21.31
N ARG A 480 3.07 -14.72 -21.85
CA ARG A 480 4.45 -14.76 -22.36
C ARG A 480 5.45 -15.14 -21.26
N MET A 481 5.27 -14.62 -20.07
CA MET A 481 6.08 -14.98 -18.90
C MET A 481 5.84 -16.42 -18.49
N PHE A 482 4.58 -16.85 -18.35
CA PHE A 482 4.23 -18.20 -17.93
C PHE A 482 4.70 -19.28 -18.92
N ASP A 483 4.69 -18.99 -20.23
CA ASP A 483 5.24 -19.89 -21.24
C ASP A 483 6.75 -20.12 -21.01
N VAL A 484 7.52 -19.02 -20.85
CA VAL A 484 8.97 -19.13 -20.59
C VAL A 484 9.26 -19.87 -19.30
N LEU A 485 8.46 -19.63 -18.27
CA LEU A 485 8.57 -20.30 -16.96
C LEU A 485 7.98 -21.72 -16.95
N GLN A 486 7.28 -22.13 -18.03
CA GLN A 486 6.61 -23.42 -18.17
C GLN A 486 5.65 -23.73 -17.01
N CYS A 487 4.79 -22.74 -16.68
CA CYS A 487 3.83 -22.83 -15.59
C CYS A 487 2.54 -22.07 -15.91
N MET A 488 2.06 -22.18 -17.16
CA MET A 488 0.82 -21.55 -17.61
C MET A 488 -0.34 -21.97 -16.73
N PRO A 489 -1.02 -21.04 -16.04
CA PRO A 489 -2.13 -21.42 -15.14
C PRO A 489 -3.46 -21.58 -15.87
N THR A 490 -3.64 -20.91 -17.03
CA THR A 490 -4.92 -20.85 -17.74
C THR A 490 -4.74 -20.74 -19.23
N VAL A 491 -5.36 -21.67 -19.96
CA VAL A 491 -5.68 -21.53 -21.39
C VAL A 491 -7.14 -21.08 -21.47
N PRO A 492 -7.46 -19.87 -21.97
CA PRO A 492 -8.81 -19.34 -21.91
C PRO A 492 -9.80 -20.16 -22.73
N GLY A 493 -11.02 -20.32 -22.26
CA GLY A 493 -12.09 -21.01 -22.97
C GLY A 493 -12.43 -20.43 -24.35
N ALA A 494 -12.12 -19.13 -24.56
CA ALA A 494 -12.33 -18.46 -25.83
C ALA A 494 -11.40 -18.96 -26.96
N ILE A 495 -10.18 -19.44 -26.63
CA ILE A 495 -9.21 -19.91 -27.63
C ILE A 495 -8.16 -20.80 -26.97
N GLY A 496 -8.32 -22.10 -27.11
CA GLY A 496 -7.37 -23.08 -26.62
C GLY A 496 -7.30 -24.29 -27.53
N ALA A 497 -6.08 -24.75 -27.85
CA ALA A 497 -5.86 -26.03 -28.55
C ALA A 497 -5.24 -27.04 -27.60
N PHE A 498 -5.58 -28.31 -27.76
CA PHE A 498 -5.22 -29.38 -26.83
C PHE A 498 -4.96 -30.68 -27.59
N ARG A 499 -4.07 -31.53 -27.05
CA ARG A 499 -4.05 -32.93 -27.45
C ARG A 499 -5.20 -33.64 -26.76
N ARG A 500 -5.94 -34.45 -27.51
CA ARG A 500 -7.02 -35.29 -26.95
C ARG A 500 -6.48 -36.23 -25.89
N SER A 501 -5.38 -36.90 -26.19
CA SER A 501 -4.69 -37.79 -25.25
C SER A 501 -4.27 -37.08 -23.95
N ALA A 502 -3.89 -35.82 -23.99
CA ALA A 502 -3.56 -35.06 -22.79
C ALA A 502 -4.80 -34.76 -21.93
N ILE A 503 -5.94 -34.39 -22.55
CA ILE A 503 -7.19 -34.17 -21.83
C ILE A 503 -7.71 -35.50 -21.22
N GLU A 504 -7.64 -36.60 -21.97
CA GLU A 504 -8.05 -37.92 -21.52
C GLU A 504 -7.20 -38.42 -20.32
N ALA A 505 -5.88 -38.17 -20.36
CA ALA A 505 -4.95 -38.53 -19.28
C ALA A 505 -5.31 -37.85 -17.93
N VAL A 506 -5.88 -36.66 -17.95
CA VAL A 506 -6.31 -35.96 -16.73
C VAL A 506 -7.78 -36.15 -16.37
N GLY A 507 -8.48 -37.02 -17.10
CA GLY A 507 -9.87 -37.40 -16.83
C GLY A 507 -10.93 -36.49 -17.45
N GLY A 508 -10.55 -35.67 -18.46
CA GLY A 508 -11.47 -34.76 -19.13
C GLY A 508 -11.58 -33.38 -18.46
N VAL A 509 -12.62 -32.63 -18.83
CA VAL A 509 -12.94 -31.33 -18.26
C VAL A 509 -13.77 -31.51 -17.00
N SER A 510 -13.27 -31.06 -15.86
CA SER A 510 -13.90 -31.18 -14.55
C SER A 510 -14.94 -30.07 -14.29
N ASP A 511 -16.01 -30.38 -13.54
CA ASP A 511 -17.04 -29.46 -13.06
C ASP A 511 -16.83 -29.02 -11.58
N GLU A 512 -15.72 -29.40 -10.96
CA GLU A 512 -15.43 -29.11 -9.54
C GLU A 512 -15.12 -27.66 -9.25
N THR A 513 -14.73 -26.89 -10.27
CA THR A 513 -14.37 -25.46 -10.13
C THR A 513 -15.20 -24.59 -11.08
N LEU A 514 -15.34 -23.30 -10.75
CA LEU A 514 -16.04 -22.34 -11.62
C LEU A 514 -15.18 -21.81 -12.80
N ALA A 515 -13.92 -22.20 -12.86
CA ALA A 515 -13.00 -21.90 -13.94
C ALA A 515 -12.44 -23.21 -14.48
N GLU A 516 -13.27 -23.90 -15.26
CA GLU A 516 -12.97 -25.20 -15.84
C GLU A 516 -11.72 -25.19 -16.74
N ASP A 517 -11.48 -24.07 -17.40
CA ASP A 517 -10.33 -23.81 -18.26
C ASP A 517 -9.02 -23.69 -17.46
N THR A 518 -9.06 -23.01 -16.33
CA THR A 518 -7.94 -22.88 -15.38
C THR A 518 -7.65 -24.23 -14.71
N ASP A 519 -8.68 -24.92 -14.28
CA ASP A 519 -8.56 -26.24 -13.67
C ASP A 519 -7.94 -27.28 -14.63
N LEU A 520 -8.48 -27.37 -15.86
CA LEU A 520 -7.92 -28.23 -16.93
C LEU A 520 -6.46 -27.90 -17.19
N THR A 521 -6.14 -26.62 -17.35
CA THR A 521 -4.75 -26.19 -17.65
C THR A 521 -3.78 -26.57 -16.53
N MET A 522 -4.17 -26.35 -15.26
CA MET A 522 -3.37 -26.74 -14.10
C MET A 522 -3.21 -28.25 -14.00
N ALA A 523 -4.26 -29.04 -14.32
CA ALA A 523 -4.20 -30.49 -14.35
C ALA A 523 -3.19 -30.99 -15.40
N LEU A 524 -3.22 -30.44 -16.63
CA LEU A 524 -2.25 -30.75 -17.69
C LEU A 524 -0.81 -30.41 -17.29
N CYS A 525 -0.58 -29.27 -16.69
CA CYS A 525 0.75 -28.90 -16.17
C CYS A 525 1.24 -29.90 -15.11
N ARG A 526 0.35 -30.38 -14.23
CA ARG A 526 0.66 -31.38 -13.19
C ARG A 526 0.90 -32.77 -13.77
N ASP A 527 0.25 -33.11 -14.86
CA ASP A 527 0.51 -34.34 -15.59
C ASP A 527 1.83 -34.32 -16.39
N GLY A 528 2.52 -33.15 -16.39
CA GLY A 528 3.84 -32.98 -17.01
C GLY A 528 3.80 -32.41 -18.42
N TRP A 529 2.62 -32.13 -18.96
CA TRP A 529 2.48 -31.50 -20.28
C TRP A 529 2.98 -30.06 -20.26
N ARG A 530 3.56 -29.67 -21.38
CA ARG A 530 3.93 -28.28 -21.62
C ARG A 530 2.74 -27.52 -22.19
N VAL A 531 2.43 -26.37 -21.59
CA VAL A 531 1.42 -25.43 -22.08
C VAL A 531 2.11 -24.19 -22.61
N VAL A 532 1.88 -23.82 -23.86
CA VAL A 532 2.59 -22.74 -24.57
C VAL A 532 1.63 -21.63 -25.01
N TYR A 533 2.18 -20.47 -25.34
CA TYR A 533 1.42 -19.31 -25.82
C TYR A 533 1.72 -19.01 -27.29
N ALA A 534 0.68 -19.00 -28.13
CA ALA A 534 0.71 -18.62 -29.54
C ALA A 534 0.17 -17.19 -29.73
N PRO A 535 1.01 -16.15 -29.68
CA PRO A 535 0.53 -14.75 -29.73
C PRO A 535 -0.08 -14.32 -31.05
N THR A 536 0.20 -15.06 -32.13
CA THR A 536 -0.32 -14.81 -33.48
C THR A 536 -1.66 -15.49 -33.74
N ALA A 537 -2.05 -16.47 -32.93
CA ALA A 537 -3.36 -17.09 -32.99
C ALA A 537 -4.40 -16.16 -32.31
N VAL A 538 -5.15 -15.40 -33.11
CA VAL A 538 -6.02 -14.32 -32.62
C VAL A 538 -7.48 -14.75 -32.61
N ALA A 539 -8.16 -14.47 -31.47
CA ALA A 539 -9.61 -14.59 -31.35
C ALA A 539 -10.21 -13.32 -30.74
N TRP A 540 -11.39 -12.98 -31.21
CA TRP A 540 -12.16 -11.83 -30.74
C TRP A 540 -13.33 -12.26 -29.91
N THR A 541 -13.53 -11.65 -28.73
CA THR A 541 -14.65 -11.92 -27.82
C THR A 541 -15.30 -10.63 -27.33
N GLU A 542 -16.56 -10.69 -26.96
CA GLU A 542 -17.24 -9.56 -26.32
C GLU A 542 -16.89 -9.48 -24.85
N ALA A 543 -16.41 -8.30 -24.43
CA ALA A 543 -16.20 -7.97 -23.02
C ALA A 543 -17.48 -7.37 -22.40
N PRO A 544 -17.68 -7.48 -21.07
CA PRO A 544 -18.80 -6.88 -20.36
C PRO A 544 -19.02 -5.40 -20.67
N ALA A 545 -20.24 -5.04 -21.01
CA ALA A 545 -20.60 -3.67 -21.36
C ALA A 545 -20.98 -2.80 -20.16
N THR A 546 -21.21 -3.39 -18.99
CA THR A 546 -21.59 -2.68 -17.75
C THR A 546 -20.71 -3.09 -16.58
N LEU A 547 -20.55 -2.19 -15.59
CA LEU A 547 -19.78 -2.50 -14.36
C LEU A 547 -20.35 -3.70 -13.59
N THR A 548 -21.69 -3.87 -13.59
CA THR A 548 -22.33 -5.01 -12.92
C THR A 548 -21.98 -6.34 -13.61
N GLN A 549 -21.96 -6.37 -14.95
CA GLN A 549 -21.55 -7.57 -15.70
C GLN A 549 -20.08 -7.86 -15.51
N LEU A 550 -19.23 -6.82 -15.54
CA LEU A 550 -17.80 -6.92 -15.29
C LEU A 550 -17.54 -7.48 -13.90
N TRP A 551 -18.19 -6.94 -12.86
CA TRP A 551 -18.09 -7.46 -11.50
C TRP A 551 -18.40 -8.95 -11.42
N ARG A 552 -19.54 -9.39 -11.98
CA ARG A 552 -19.96 -10.80 -11.95
C ARG A 552 -18.96 -11.71 -12.67
N GLN A 553 -18.45 -11.27 -13.82
CA GLN A 553 -17.45 -12.03 -14.58
C GLN A 553 -16.13 -12.17 -13.83
N ARG A 554 -15.57 -11.04 -13.34
CA ARG A 554 -14.29 -11.02 -12.61
C ARG A 554 -14.37 -11.75 -11.28
N TYR A 555 -15.51 -11.65 -10.59
CA TYR A 555 -15.75 -12.41 -9.37
C TYR A 555 -15.75 -13.93 -9.63
N ARG A 556 -16.43 -14.38 -10.68
CA ARG A 556 -16.41 -15.80 -11.09
C ARG A 556 -14.99 -16.26 -11.44
N TRP A 557 -14.25 -15.49 -12.21
CA TRP A 557 -12.87 -15.82 -12.59
C TRP A 557 -11.94 -15.88 -11.39
N CYS A 558 -11.96 -14.86 -10.56
CA CYS A 558 -11.11 -14.81 -9.37
C CYS A 558 -11.43 -15.95 -8.39
N TYR A 559 -12.71 -16.18 -8.11
CA TYR A 559 -13.14 -17.26 -7.22
C TYR A 559 -12.82 -18.65 -7.80
N GLY A 560 -13.06 -18.88 -9.09
CA GLY A 560 -12.71 -20.13 -9.77
C GLY A 560 -11.19 -20.38 -9.79
N THR A 561 -10.39 -19.33 -10.01
CA THR A 561 -8.93 -19.43 -9.90
C THR A 561 -8.49 -19.82 -8.49
N LEU A 562 -9.10 -19.24 -7.44
CA LEU A 562 -8.81 -19.64 -6.05
C LEU A 562 -9.16 -21.10 -5.78
N GLN A 563 -10.30 -21.58 -6.32
CA GLN A 563 -10.68 -23.01 -6.22
C GLN A 563 -9.65 -23.89 -6.92
N SER A 564 -9.24 -23.56 -8.14
CA SER A 564 -8.24 -24.32 -8.90
C SER A 564 -6.86 -24.30 -8.20
N MET A 565 -6.43 -23.15 -7.66
CA MET A 565 -5.20 -23.08 -6.87
C MET A 565 -5.25 -23.98 -5.64
N TRP A 566 -6.41 -24.01 -4.94
CA TRP A 566 -6.59 -24.88 -3.78
C TRP A 566 -6.61 -26.36 -4.14
N LYS A 567 -7.31 -26.74 -5.23
CA LYS A 567 -7.34 -28.11 -5.76
C LYS A 567 -5.94 -28.59 -6.12
N HIS A 568 -5.16 -27.75 -6.80
CA HIS A 568 -3.82 -28.08 -7.27
C HIS A 568 -2.68 -27.69 -6.32
N ARG A 569 -2.96 -27.30 -5.06
CA ARG A 569 -1.95 -26.83 -4.09
C ARG A 569 -0.79 -27.80 -3.84
N HIS A 570 -1.05 -29.12 -3.97
CA HIS A 570 -0.01 -30.13 -3.79
C HIS A 570 1.10 -30.08 -4.86
N ALA A 571 0.88 -29.40 -5.99
CA ALA A 571 1.92 -29.13 -6.99
C ALA A 571 3.19 -28.44 -6.40
N VAL A 572 3.07 -27.75 -5.27
CA VAL A 572 4.19 -27.07 -4.60
C VAL A 572 5.26 -28.06 -4.15
N VAL A 573 4.88 -29.27 -3.74
CA VAL A 573 5.82 -30.33 -3.27
C VAL A 573 6.17 -31.34 -4.36
N GLU A 574 5.57 -31.26 -5.54
CA GLU A 574 5.84 -32.15 -6.66
C GLU A 574 7.22 -31.84 -7.29
N GLY A 575 7.92 -32.88 -7.74
CA GLY A 575 9.23 -32.80 -8.42
C GLY A 575 9.11 -32.58 -9.93
N GLY A 576 10.22 -32.38 -10.61
CA GLY A 576 10.29 -32.35 -12.08
C GLY A 576 9.45 -31.25 -12.76
N ARG A 577 8.85 -31.59 -13.90
CA ARG A 577 7.96 -30.71 -14.68
C ARG A 577 6.65 -30.40 -13.96
N PRO A 578 5.95 -31.36 -13.36
CA PRO A 578 4.73 -31.10 -12.58
C PRO A 578 4.89 -30.02 -11.52
N GLY A 579 6.02 -30.05 -10.81
CA GLY A 579 6.31 -29.06 -9.76
C GLY A 579 6.65 -27.63 -10.26
N LYS A 580 6.78 -27.39 -11.55
CA LYS A 580 6.98 -26.03 -12.06
C LYS A 580 5.77 -25.12 -11.82
N LEU A 581 4.56 -25.66 -12.03
CA LEU A 581 3.33 -24.97 -11.67
C LEU A 581 3.35 -24.57 -10.18
N GLY A 582 3.63 -25.54 -9.30
CA GLY A 582 3.60 -25.34 -7.85
C GLY A 582 4.67 -24.36 -7.35
N ARG A 583 5.90 -24.43 -7.86
CA ARG A 583 7.03 -23.60 -7.38
C ARG A 583 7.15 -22.23 -8.05
N ARG A 584 6.51 -22.01 -9.20
CA ARG A 584 6.59 -20.76 -9.98
C ARG A 584 5.23 -20.13 -10.19
N GLY A 585 4.25 -20.90 -10.71
CA GLY A 585 2.93 -20.40 -11.07
C GLY A 585 2.07 -20.06 -9.86
N LEU A 586 1.85 -21.02 -8.94
CA LEU A 586 1.00 -20.81 -7.76
C LEU A 586 1.49 -19.70 -6.83
N PRO A 587 2.81 -19.58 -6.49
CA PRO A 587 3.30 -18.48 -5.68
C PRO A 587 3.15 -17.12 -6.38
N TYR A 588 3.35 -17.04 -7.69
CA TYR A 588 3.12 -15.81 -8.44
C TYR A 588 1.65 -15.38 -8.41
N LEU A 589 0.72 -16.31 -8.65
CA LEU A 589 -0.71 -16.04 -8.57
C LEU A 589 -1.11 -15.60 -7.16
N LEU A 590 -0.66 -16.32 -6.12
CA LEU A 590 -0.93 -15.98 -4.74
C LEU A 590 -0.41 -14.58 -4.38
N LEU A 591 0.84 -14.29 -4.70
CA LEU A 591 1.47 -13.01 -4.32
C LEU A 591 0.88 -11.83 -5.09
N PHE A 592 0.80 -11.93 -6.43
CA PHE A 592 0.49 -10.79 -7.29
C PHE A 592 -0.98 -10.66 -7.67
N GLN A 593 -1.76 -11.74 -7.62
CA GLN A 593 -3.18 -11.69 -7.97
C GLN A 593 -4.11 -11.81 -6.76
N VAL A 594 -3.60 -12.21 -5.58
CA VAL A 594 -4.39 -12.32 -4.35
C VAL A 594 -3.87 -11.41 -3.26
N LEU A 595 -2.64 -11.65 -2.75
CA LEU A 595 -2.13 -10.94 -1.57
C LEU A 595 -1.91 -9.45 -1.84
N LEU A 596 -1.25 -9.09 -2.93
CA LEU A 596 -0.98 -7.69 -3.25
C LEU A 596 -2.27 -6.87 -3.49
N PRO A 597 -3.28 -7.35 -4.25
CA PRO A 597 -4.57 -6.68 -4.34
C PRO A 597 -5.34 -6.57 -3.03
N LEU A 598 -5.23 -7.54 -2.11
CA LEU A 598 -5.85 -7.45 -0.78
C LEU A 598 -5.29 -6.28 0.05
N THR A 599 -4.05 -5.88 -0.21
CA THR A 599 -3.40 -4.75 0.48
C THR A 599 -3.72 -3.39 -0.15
N ALA A 600 -4.27 -3.35 -1.36
CA ALA A 600 -4.50 -2.12 -2.10
C ALA A 600 -5.39 -1.09 -1.37
N PRO A 601 -6.46 -1.46 -0.61
CA PRO A 601 -7.24 -0.50 0.17
C PRO A 601 -6.42 0.23 1.22
N VAL A 602 -5.47 -0.46 1.86
CA VAL A 602 -4.56 0.16 2.85
C VAL A 602 -3.68 1.21 2.16
N VAL A 603 -3.17 0.89 0.96
CA VAL A 603 -2.38 1.84 0.16
C VAL A 603 -3.19 3.07 -0.20
N ASP A 604 -4.44 2.91 -0.67
CA ASP A 604 -5.29 4.02 -1.08
C ASP A 604 -5.67 4.94 0.10
N VAL A 605 -6.04 4.35 1.25
CA VAL A 605 -6.38 5.11 2.47
C VAL A 605 -5.17 5.87 2.99
N ALA A 606 -4.02 5.23 3.07
CA ALA A 606 -2.81 5.88 3.55
C ALA A 606 -2.27 6.93 2.57
N ALA A 607 -2.38 6.72 1.26
CA ALA A 607 -2.07 7.75 0.27
C ALA A 607 -2.97 8.98 0.45
N GLY A 608 -4.29 8.78 0.66
CA GLY A 608 -5.21 9.87 0.98
C GLY A 608 -4.85 10.61 2.26
N PHE A 609 -4.45 9.89 3.32
CA PHE A 609 -4.01 10.47 4.57
C PHE A 609 -2.70 11.24 4.46
N SER A 610 -1.76 10.75 3.65
CA SER A 610 -0.45 11.40 3.42
C SER A 610 -0.57 12.81 2.86
N PHE A 611 -1.64 13.13 2.09
CA PHE A 611 -1.89 14.50 1.64
C PHE A 611 -2.02 15.53 2.78
N PHE A 612 -2.37 15.08 3.98
CA PHE A 612 -2.53 15.93 5.16
C PHE A 612 -1.29 15.92 6.07
N THR A 613 -0.39 14.96 5.90
CA THR A 613 0.69 14.69 6.86
C THR A 613 2.10 14.72 6.28
N GLU A 614 2.26 14.58 4.96
CA GLU A 614 3.56 14.48 4.30
C GLU A 614 3.81 15.62 3.31
N ASP A 615 5.04 15.69 2.78
CA ASP A 615 5.36 16.60 1.70
C ASP A 615 4.62 16.19 0.42
N VAL A 616 3.75 17.07 -0.04
CA VAL A 616 2.91 16.90 -1.23
C VAL A 616 3.75 16.59 -2.48
N VAL A 617 4.96 17.14 -2.57
CA VAL A 617 5.88 16.91 -3.70
C VAL A 617 6.33 15.44 -3.74
N ILE A 618 6.70 14.87 -2.61
CA ILE A 618 7.12 13.46 -2.51
C ILE A 618 5.97 12.52 -2.89
N ILE A 619 4.76 12.81 -2.44
CA ILE A 619 3.57 12.01 -2.76
C ILE A 619 3.33 12.00 -4.27
N TRP A 620 3.29 13.17 -4.91
CA TRP A 620 3.08 13.28 -6.35
C TRP A 620 4.22 12.63 -7.14
N ALA A 621 5.47 12.85 -6.75
CA ALA A 621 6.64 12.25 -7.41
C ALA A 621 6.57 10.71 -7.36
N THR A 622 6.19 10.15 -6.23
CA THR A 622 6.01 8.70 -6.07
C THR A 622 4.89 8.17 -6.96
N TRP A 623 3.73 8.81 -6.92
CA TRP A 623 2.56 8.42 -7.73
C TRP A 623 2.87 8.49 -9.23
N PHE A 624 3.45 9.61 -9.70
CA PHE A 624 3.85 9.76 -11.11
C PHE A 624 4.94 8.77 -11.52
N GLY A 625 5.90 8.48 -10.64
CA GLY A 625 6.94 7.48 -10.90
C GLY A 625 6.36 6.09 -11.15
N PHE A 626 5.40 5.66 -10.31
CA PHE A 626 4.69 4.39 -10.51
C PHE A 626 3.83 4.40 -11.76
N LEU A 627 3.11 5.49 -12.04
CA LEU A 627 2.30 5.62 -13.25
C LEU A 627 3.17 5.53 -14.51
N LEU A 628 4.33 6.19 -14.55
CA LEU A 628 5.28 6.13 -15.66
C LEU A 628 5.83 4.72 -15.87
N ALA A 629 6.18 4.01 -14.79
CA ALA A 629 6.64 2.62 -14.89
C ALA A 629 5.55 1.71 -15.47
N GLN A 630 4.31 1.88 -15.04
CA GLN A 630 3.17 1.13 -15.59
C GLN A 630 2.89 1.49 -17.06
N LEU A 631 2.93 2.77 -17.42
CA LEU A 631 2.76 3.23 -18.80
C LEU A 631 3.87 2.67 -19.73
N ALA A 632 5.11 2.63 -19.25
CA ALA A 632 6.22 2.03 -20.02
C ALA A 632 5.99 0.53 -20.23
N CYS A 633 5.54 -0.20 -19.21
CA CYS A 633 5.18 -1.61 -19.30
C CYS A 633 4.01 -1.82 -20.27
N ALA A 634 2.97 -1.00 -20.19
CA ALA A 634 1.81 -1.03 -21.07
C ALA A 634 2.21 -0.77 -22.53
N ALA A 635 2.98 0.29 -22.77
CA ALA A 635 3.45 0.62 -24.11
C ALA A 635 4.28 -0.52 -24.71
N TYR A 636 5.10 -1.19 -23.89
CA TYR A 636 5.85 -2.36 -24.31
C TYR A 636 4.93 -3.55 -24.68
N ALA A 637 3.90 -3.84 -23.84
CA ALA A 637 2.94 -4.90 -24.10
C ALA A 637 2.14 -4.65 -25.38
N PHE A 638 1.64 -3.42 -25.58
CA PHE A 638 0.90 -3.02 -26.79
C PHE A 638 1.75 -3.14 -28.07
N ARG A 639 3.04 -2.76 -28.01
CA ARG A 639 3.97 -2.95 -29.14
C ARG A 639 4.21 -4.43 -29.44
N LEU A 640 4.29 -5.30 -28.43
CA LEU A 640 4.43 -6.74 -28.64
C LEU A 640 3.20 -7.36 -29.33
N ASP A 641 2.01 -6.86 -29.01
CA ASP A 641 0.75 -7.35 -29.58
C ASP A 641 0.32 -6.59 -30.85
N ARG A 642 1.18 -5.67 -31.34
CA ARG A 642 0.92 -4.80 -32.51
C ARG A 642 -0.36 -3.98 -32.40
N GLU A 643 -0.67 -3.53 -31.18
CA GLU A 643 -1.85 -2.72 -30.88
C GLU A 643 -1.53 -1.21 -30.87
N SER A 644 -2.55 -0.40 -31.16
CA SER A 644 -2.45 1.06 -31.09
C SER A 644 -2.25 1.54 -29.65
N LEU A 645 -1.33 2.47 -29.42
CA LEU A 645 -1.06 3.05 -28.10
C LEU A 645 -2.15 4.03 -27.62
N ARG A 646 -3.14 4.36 -28.46
CA ARG A 646 -4.20 5.31 -28.14
C ARG A 646 -4.93 5.02 -26.80
N PRO A 647 -5.32 3.77 -26.45
CA PRO A 647 -6.01 3.49 -25.19
C PRO A 647 -5.23 3.84 -23.93
N LEU A 648 -3.90 3.98 -24.01
CA LEU A 648 -3.04 4.25 -22.85
C LEU A 648 -3.36 5.57 -22.15
N TRP A 649 -3.97 6.56 -22.82
CA TRP A 649 -4.38 7.81 -22.19
C TRP A 649 -5.44 7.60 -21.10
N THR A 650 -6.20 6.51 -21.14
CA THR A 650 -7.22 6.17 -20.13
C THR A 650 -6.64 5.56 -18.86
N MET A 651 -5.35 5.20 -18.87
CA MET A 651 -4.70 4.48 -17.78
C MET A 651 -4.67 5.25 -16.44
N PRO A 652 -4.47 6.58 -16.40
CA PRO A 652 -4.58 7.31 -15.14
C PRO A 652 -5.97 7.19 -14.51
N LEU A 653 -7.04 7.26 -15.32
CA LEU A 653 -8.42 7.09 -14.85
C LEU A 653 -8.71 5.65 -14.42
N GLN A 654 -8.08 4.66 -15.06
CA GLN A 654 -8.17 3.26 -14.67
C GLN A 654 -7.69 3.03 -13.22
N GLN A 655 -6.67 3.77 -12.78
CA GLN A 655 -6.14 3.68 -11.40
C GLN A 655 -7.14 4.16 -10.34
N ILE A 656 -8.09 5.01 -10.70
CA ILE A 656 -9.04 5.62 -9.75
C ILE A 656 -10.33 4.81 -9.61
N VAL A 657 -10.79 4.12 -10.69
CA VAL A 657 -12.09 3.42 -10.71
C VAL A 657 -11.92 1.92 -10.90
N TYR A 658 -11.25 1.53 -11.98
CA TYR A 658 -11.16 0.11 -12.37
C TYR A 658 -10.34 -0.72 -11.39
N ARG A 659 -9.23 -0.18 -10.92
CA ARG A 659 -8.37 -0.82 -9.92
C ARG A 659 -9.12 -1.07 -8.62
N GLN A 660 -9.91 -0.09 -8.14
CA GLN A 660 -10.70 -0.23 -6.91
C GLN A 660 -11.72 -1.36 -7.04
N MET A 661 -12.39 -1.45 -8.18
CA MET A 661 -13.32 -2.53 -8.44
C MET A 661 -12.61 -3.89 -8.45
N MET A 662 -11.41 -3.99 -9.06
CA MET A 662 -10.68 -5.26 -9.12
C MET A 662 -10.26 -5.77 -7.74
N TYR A 663 -9.71 -4.91 -6.87
CA TYR A 663 -9.35 -5.39 -5.54
C TYR A 663 -10.58 -5.74 -4.68
N LEU A 664 -11.71 -5.04 -4.85
CA LEU A 664 -12.95 -5.41 -4.18
C LEU A 664 -13.45 -6.78 -4.62
N VAL A 665 -13.31 -7.13 -5.90
CA VAL A 665 -13.58 -8.48 -6.43
C VAL A 665 -12.70 -9.52 -5.73
N VAL A 666 -11.41 -9.24 -5.56
CA VAL A 666 -10.49 -10.16 -4.88
C VAL A 666 -10.89 -10.34 -3.41
N ILE A 667 -11.17 -9.24 -2.68
CA ILE A 667 -11.63 -9.29 -1.29
C ILE A 667 -12.91 -10.15 -1.17
N GLN A 668 -13.89 -9.91 -2.05
CA GLN A 668 -15.14 -10.67 -2.06
C GLN A 668 -14.89 -12.15 -2.37
N SER A 669 -13.99 -12.46 -3.30
CA SER A 669 -13.66 -13.85 -3.67
C SER A 669 -12.97 -14.60 -2.54
N VAL A 670 -12.00 -13.96 -1.89
CA VAL A 670 -11.30 -14.54 -0.74
C VAL A 670 -12.24 -14.73 0.43
N ALA A 671 -13.08 -13.74 0.76
CA ALA A 671 -14.09 -13.86 1.80
C ALA A 671 -15.03 -15.02 1.50
N SER A 672 -15.52 -15.14 0.25
CA SER A 672 -16.40 -16.24 -0.15
C SER A 672 -15.74 -17.61 -0.07
N ALA A 673 -14.45 -17.70 -0.38
CA ALA A 673 -13.69 -18.95 -0.23
C ALA A 673 -13.60 -19.39 1.24
N PHE A 674 -13.34 -18.46 2.17
CA PHE A 674 -13.34 -18.77 3.61
C PHE A 674 -14.70 -19.18 4.14
N TYR A 675 -15.79 -18.58 3.64
CA TYR A 675 -17.15 -18.96 4.05
C TYR A 675 -17.70 -20.23 3.35
N GLY A 676 -16.96 -20.80 2.39
CA GLY A 676 -17.36 -22.00 1.65
C GLY A 676 -18.63 -21.81 0.82
N VAL A 677 -18.79 -20.63 0.21
CA VAL A 677 -19.96 -20.30 -0.62
C VAL A 677 -19.90 -21.09 -1.92
N ARG A 678 -20.98 -21.82 -2.27
CA ARG A 678 -21.12 -22.44 -3.59
C ARG A 678 -21.84 -21.48 -4.53
N LEU A 679 -21.12 -20.94 -5.51
CA LEU A 679 -21.68 -20.08 -6.55
C LEU A 679 -22.27 -20.95 -7.67
N ARG A 680 -23.37 -20.46 -8.27
CA ARG A 680 -23.92 -21.06 -9.50
C ARG A 680 -23.39 -20.31 -10.71
N TRP A 681 -23.20 -21.02 -11.81
CA TRP A 681 -22.85 -20.42 -13.09
C TRP A 681 -24.04 -19.57 -13.61
N HIS A 682 -23.76 -18.36 -14.09
CA HIS A 682 -24.74 -17.47 -14.70
C HIS A 682 -24.19 -17.00 -16.05
N ALA A 683 -24.95 -17.23 -17.11
CA ALA A 683 -24.61 -16.73 -18.44
C ALA A 683 -24.56 -15.18 -18.46
N MET A 684 -23.59 -14.60 -19.18
CA MET A 684 -23.55 -13.16 -19.45
C MET A 684 -24.57 -12.78 -20.53
N ARG A 685 -25.17 -11.60 -20.38
CA ARG A 685 -26.02 -11.03 -21.42
C ARG A 685 -25.14 -10.42 -22.50
N ARG A 686 -25.17 -10.99 -23.71
CA ARG A 686 -24.39 -10.55 -24.86
C ARG A 686 -25.09 -9.38 -25.59
N LEU A 687 -24.32 -8.56 -26.29
CA LEU A 687 -24.83 -7.46 -27.12
C LEU A 687 -25.02 -7.88 -28.58
N GLY A 688 -24.32 -8.95 -29.04
CA GLY A 688 -24.34 -9.41 -30.42
C GLY A 688 -23.67 -8.43 -31.40
N THR A 689 -22.62 -7.75 -30.96
CA THR A 689 -21.89 -6.73 -31.77
C THR A 689 -20.82 -7.35 -32.68
N LEU A 690 -20.49 -8.63 -32.46
CA LEU A 690 -19.51 -9.35 -33.27
C LEU A 690 -20.10 -9.70 -34.64
N THR A 691 -19.51 -9.17 -35.69
CA THR A 691 -19.72 -9.62 -37.08
C THR A 691 -18.51 -10.46 -37.51
N ALA A 692 -18.74 -11.48 -38.35
CA ALA A 692 -17.61 -12.21 -38.97
C ALA A 692 -16.70 -11.20 -39.69
N PRO A 693 -15.36 -11.29 -39.60
CA PRO A 693 -14.47 -10.34 -40.23
C PRO A 693 -14.74 -10.35 -41.73
N THR A 694 -15.33 -9.30 -42.25
CA THR A 694 -15.16 -8.92 -43.65
C THR A 694 -13.67 -8.60 -43.76
N SER A 695 -12.95 -9.26 -44.66
CA SER A 695 -11.52 -9.07 -44.93
C SER A 695 -11.18 -7.57 -44.83
N VAL A 696 -10.64 -7.16 -43.69
CA VAL A 696 -10.06 -5.84 -43.55
C VAL A 696 -8.64 -5.98 -44.09
N ALA A 697 -8.43 -5.47 -45.27
CA ALA A 697 -7.12 -5.19 -45.82
C ALA A 697 -6.28 -4.35 -44.84
N PRO A 698 -4.94 -4.43 -44.92
CA PRO A 698 -3.97 -3.99 -43.92
C PRO A 698 -4.01 -2.53 -43.54
#